data_39a9773458bf9cd5a88bcb9a9577841b
#
_entry.id   39a9773458bf9cd5a88bcb9a9577841b
#
_cell.length_a   1.000
_cell.length_b   1.000
_cell.length_c   1.000
_cell.angle_alpha   90.00
_cell.angle_beta   90.00
_cell.angle_gamma   90.00
#
_symmetry.space_group_name_H-M   'P 1'
#
loop_
_entity.id
_entity.type
_entity.pdbx_description
1 polymer ?
#
loop_
_entity_poly.entity_id
_entity_poly.type
_entity_poly.pdbx_seq_one_letter_code
_entity_poly.pdbx_strand_id
1 'polypeptide(L)'
;MINTKYRVRDVAKDLDVKTNYVTELIEKSFGGAKKSSMTALESDELDLLFDTVTKENAVDSFDEYFALKSKKEAPEKKEEAQQPEQKSEEKSADEKEAAKPAQKSAPAKEAKPAAKTEKPAAKAQTQAAKPAEDKQPKKKNDKPMQSRTKGERRTVDTRAGNVELDKYNERYENIAPANNGMQSDKSVNKQKLKQRSTQYRKQGMRSSRRETEAQRLARIAAERAKKPQIVVKIPDEIVVSDLAAMLKMTAAEVVKKLFSLGVMATVNQVIDYDTAAIVATELGAKAEKEIVVTIEDRIIDDSDDSAEDLSPRDPVVVVMGHVDHGKTSLLDAIRHTDVTATEAGGITQHIGAYRVDLNGQKITFLDTPGHAAFTSMRARGAQATDIAVLVVAADDGIMPQTIEAINHAKAAGVDIIVAINKMDKPGATTDRIMQQLTEYDLIPEEWGGDTICVPVSALTRMNIDKLLESILLVAEMKELKANPNRAAKGIVIEARLDKNRGPIATLLVQNGALHSGDIIVAGTSVGRVRVMVDDKGRKVKEAGPSVPVEIMGLAEAPQAGDAFDAVSDERLARELVEQRKQKQKEEQFKSFEKVTLENLFSSLKEGELKELNIIVKADVQGSVEAVKQSLEKLSNDEVRVKIIHGGVGAINESDVMLANASNAIIVGFNVRPDPVAAQNAERDGVDIRCYRIIYDCIDEIEAAIKGMLAPKFREVQQGRAEVRQVVKISSVGNIAGCYVLSGKVTRNSKIRVVRDGIVITEDEISSLRRFKDDVKEVAQNFECGIGLAKFNDIKEGDIFEAFTIEEYRD
;
A
#
# COMPACT_ATOMS: atom_id res chain seq x y z
N MET A 1 29.97 -13.81 8.93
CA MET A 1 30.96 -13.33 9.94
C MET A 1 31.60 -12.09 9.37
N ILE A 2 31.18 -10.92 9.81
CA ILE A 2 31.77 -9.62 9.40
C ILE A 2 32.92 -9.39 10.37
N ASN A 3 34.12 -9.54 9.86
CA ASN A 3 35.36 -9.42 10.62
C ASN A 3 35.77 -7.95 10.71
N THR A 4 35.00 -7.13 11.40
CA THR A 4 35.34 -5.73 11.72
C THR A 4 35.98 -5.71 13.08
N LYS A 5 37.31 -5.51 13.13
CA LYS A 5 38.06 -5.33 14.38
C LYS A 5 37.73 -3.94 14.94
N TYR A 6 36.88 -3.88 15.92
CA TYR A 6 36.57 -2.63 16.66
C TYR A 6 37.73 -2.23 17.54
N ARG A 7 38.17 -0.96 17.47
CA ARG A 7 39.24 -0.41 18.29
C ARG A 7 38.67 0.34 19.49
N VAL A 8 39.40 0.37 20.59
CA VAL A 8 39.02 1.09 21.81
C VAL A 8 38.50 2.53 21.53
N ARG A 9 39.19 3.25 20.60
CA ARG A 9 38.78 4.61 20.22
C ARG A 9 37.44 4.67 19.48
N ASP A 10 37.19 3.72 18.62
CA ASP A 10 36.01 3.71 17.77
C ASP A 10 34.78 3.38 18.63
N VAL A 11 34.91 2.37 19.51
CA VAL A 11 33.85 1.99 20.46
C VAL A 11 33.57 3.10 21.48
N ALA A 12 34.63 3.76 22.01
CA ALA A 12 34.47 4.87 22.92
C ALA A 12 33.72 6.06 22.29
N LYS A 13 33.92 6.28 20.96
CA LYS A 13 33.23 7.32 20.21
C LYS A 13 31.75 6.96 19.94
N ASP A 14 31.49 5.69 19.61
CA ASP A 14 30.16 5.23 19.28
C ASP A 14 29.23 5.16 20.52
N LEU A 15 29.84 4.91 21.71
CA LEU A 15 29.13 4.90 22.99
C LEU A 15 29.14 6.26 23.72
N ASP A 16 29.76 7.30 23.14
CA ASP A 16 29.96 8.64 23.74
C ASP A 16 30.61 8.61 25.13
N VAL A 17 31.55 7.66 25.32
CA VAL A 17 32.33 7.51 26.57
C VAL A 17 33.77 7.87 26.38
N LYS A 18 34.45 8.26 27.46
CA LYS A 18 35.89 8.57 27.36
C LYS A 18 36.74 7.32 27.14
N THR A 19 37.70 7.39 26.24
CA THR A 19 38.62 6.27 25.91
C THR A 19 39.35 5.71 27.15
N ASN A 20 39.63 6.57 28.13
CA ASN A 20 40.24 6.14 29.40
C ASN A 20 39.30 5.28 30.25
N TYR A 21 38.01 5.56 30.22
CA TYR A 21 36.99 4.76 30.91
C TYR A 21 36.97 3.34 30.36
N VAL A 22 36.92 3.21 29.02
CA VAL A 22 36.92 1.89 28.34
C VAL A 22 38.18 1.10 28.67
N THR A 23 39.35 1.74 28.65
CA THR A 23 40.60 1.07 28.99
C THR A 23 40.71 0.65 30.46
N GLU A 24 40.20 1.43 31.40
CA GLU A 24 40.18 1.11 32.84
C GLU A 24 39.20 0.00 33.16
N LEU A 25 38.05 -0.05 32.48
CA LEU A 25 37.03 -1.08 32.64
C LEU A 25 37.53 -2.46 32.18
N ILE A 26 38.24 -2.49 31.07
CA ILE A 26 38.87 -3.71 30.54
C ILE A 26 40.03 -4.17 31.44
N GLU A 27 40.86 -3.25 31.91
CA GLU A 27 41.94 -3.54 32.84
C GLU A 27 41.45 -4.14 34.18
N LYS A 28 40.34 -3.62 34.70
CA LYS A 28 39.71 -4.14 35.94
C LYS A 28 39.11 -5.53 35.79
N SER A 29 38.55 -5.83 34.63
CA SER A 29 37.79 -7.07 34.43
C SER A 29 38.64 -8.24 33.92
N PHE A 30 39.63 -7.97 33.06
CA PHE A 30 40.45 -9.02 32.48
C PHE A 30 41.91 -9.04 33.00
N GLY A 31 42.31 -8.11 33.86
CA GLY A 31 43.59 -8.14 34.58
C GLY A 31 44.85 -8.05 33.73
N GLY A 32 44.75 -7.48 32.54
CA GLY A 32 45.86 -7.40 31.56
C GLY A 32 46.56 -6.04 31.53
N ALA A 33 47.61 -5.92 30.72
CA ALA A 33 48.35 -4.67 30.50
C ALA A 33 47.43 -3.62 29.84
N LYS A 34 47.53 -2.35 30.27
CA LYS A 34 46.69 -1.24 29.79
C LYS A 34 46.72 -1.13 28.29
N LYS A 35 45.56 -1.32 27.66
CA LYS A 35 45.42 -1.29 26.20
C LYS A 35 45.49 0.13 25.65
N SER A 36 46.13 0.29 24.51
CA SER A 36 46.19 1.58 23.79
C SER A 36 44.90 1.86 23.08
N SER A 37 44.56 3.15 22.91
CA SER A 37 43.36 3.60 22.17
C SER A 37 43.26 3.05 20.73
N MET A 38 44.33 2.54 20.17
CA MET A 38 44.38 1.94 18.82
C MET A 38 44.33 0.41 18.82
N THR A 39 44.27 -0.23 20.00
CA THR A 39 44.22 -1.70 20.10
C THR A 39 42.82 -2.16 19.72
N ALA A 40 42.72 -3.28 18.96
CA ALA A 40 41.44 -3.91 18.67
C ALA A 40 40.95 -4.68 19.90
N LEU A 41 39.65 -4.61 20.16
CA LEU A 41 38.99 -5.34 21.22
C LEU A 41 38.59 -6.74 20.75
N GLU A 42 38.60 -7.70 21.63
CA GLU A 42 38.12 -9.05 21.40
C GLU A 42 36.61 -9.13 21.69
N SER A 43 35.92 -10.17 21.22
CA SER A 43 34.49 -10.32 21.34
C SER A 43 34.00 -10.23 22.79
N ASP A 44 34.69 -10.96 23.67
CA ASP A 44 34.36 -11.05 25.10
C ASP A 44 34.53 -9.72 25.84
N GLU A 45 35.48 -8.91 25.38
CA GLU A 45 35.73 -7.56 25.92
C GLU A 45 34.65 -6.55 25.46
N LEU A 46 34.16 -6.71 24.22
CA LEU A 46 33.04 -5.92 23.70
C LEU A 46 31.74 -6.23 24.42
N ASP A 47 31.44 -7.52 24.61
CA ASP A 47 30.24 -7.96 25.29
C ASP A 47 30.17 -7.47 26.73
N LEU A 48 31.30 -7.55 27.47
CA LEU A 48 31.37 -7.02 28.83
C LEU A 48 31.24 -5.50 28.88
N LEU A 49 31.80 -4.78 27.90
CA LEU A 49 31.71 -3.33 27.82
C LEU A 49 30.28 -2.89 27.53
N PHE A 50 29.60 -3.56 26.60
CA PHE A 50 28.21 -3.28 26.30
C PHE A 50 27.30 -3.58 27.49
N ASP A 51 27.53 -4.70 28.19
CA ASP A 51 26.77 -5.09 29.39
C ASP A 51 26.92 -4.08 30.53
N THR A 52 28.13 -3.57 30.76
CA THR A 52 28.36 -2.60 31.83
C THR A 52 27.84 -1.21 31.49
N VAL A 53 28.07 -0.71 30.28
CA VAL A 53 27.55 0.60 29.85
C VAL A 53 26.00 0.57 29.80
N THR A 54 25.41 -0.54 29.38
CA THR A 54 23.94 -0.68 29.39
C THR A 54 23.38 -0.71 30.79
N LYS A 55 24.04 -1.38 31.74
CA LYS A 55 23.61 -1.40 33.16
C LYS A 55 23.78 -0.06 33.84
N GLU A 56 24.85 0.69 33.54
CA GLU A 56 25.09 2.03 34.13
C GLU A 56 24.15 3.10 33.54
N ASN A 57 23.70 2.93 32.29
CA ASN A 57 22.77 3.85 31.64
C ASN A 57 21.32 3.28 31.56
N ALA A 58 21.00 2.22 32.30
CA ALA A 58 19.65 1.72 32.40
C ALA A 58 18.74 2.73 33.08
N VAL A 59 17.72 3.19 32.39
CA VAL A 59 16.72 4.16 32.85
C VAL A 59 15.42 3.39 33.08
N ASP A 60 14.84 3.50 34.27
CA ASP A 60 13.58 2.81 34.61
C ASP A 60 12.37 3.38 33.85
N SER A 61 12.47 4.60 33.30
CA SER A 61 11.46 5.16 32.38
C SER A 61 12.11 6.09 31.35
N PHE A 62 11.52 6.14 30.14
CA PHE A 62 11.95 7.05 29.06
C PHE A 62 11.61 8.53 29.31
N ASP A 63 10.85 8.85 30.34
CA ASP A 63 10.40 10.21 30.63
C ASP A 63 11.56 11.16 30.99
N GLU A 64 12.59 10.67 31.68
CA GLU A 64 13.80 11.43 31.97
C GLU A 64 14.64 11.73 30.73
N TYR A 65 14.68 10.82 29.77
CA TYR A 65 15.39 10.99 28.50
C TYR A 65 14.76 12.09 27.63
N PHE A 66 13.43 12.13 27.57
CA PHE A 66 12.71 13.18 26.83
C PHE A 66 12.76 14.54 27.55
N ALA A 67 12.79 14.56 28.85
CA ALA A 67 12.97 15.79 29.63
C ALA A 67 14.36 16.44 29.45
N LEU A 68 15.41 15.66 29.23
CA LEU A 68 16.76 16.14 28.95
C LEU A 68 16.91 16.67 27.51
N LYS A 69 16.16 16.15 26.54
CA LYS A 69 16.18 16.60 25.14
C LYS A 69 15.46 17.93 24.96
N SER A 70 14.38 18.17 25.70
CA SER A 70 13.65 19.44 25.70
C SER A 70 14.41 20.62 26.34
N LYS A 71 15.44 20.34 27.13
CA LYS A 71 16.31 21.37 27.73
C LYS A 71 17.44 21.85 26.83
N LYS A 72 17.73 21.17 25.73
CA LYS A 72 18.80 21.54 24.76
C LYS A 72 18.33 22.43 23.62
N GLU A 73 17.03 22.70 23.47
CA GLU A 73 16.49 23.47 22.32
C GLU A 73 15.84 24.83 22.68
N ALA A 74 16.09 25.42 23.86
CA ALA A 74 15.60 26.77 24.18
C ALA A 74 16.75 27.75 24.40
N PRO A 75 16.77 28.92 23.71
CA PRO A 75 17.81 29.92 23.94
C PRO A 75 17.58 30.71 25.22
N GLU A 76 18.68 30.97 25.89
CA GLU A 76 18.80 31.75 27.14
C GLU A 76 18.03 33.06 27.11
N LYS A 77 17.19 33.29 28.14
CA LYS A 77 16.97 34.62 28.74
C LYS A 77 17.00 34.51 30.24
N LYS A 78 17.85 35.35 30.77
CA LYS A 78 18.19 35.54 32.21
C LYS A 78 17.07 36.19 32.99
N GLU A 79 17.25 36.01 34.37
CA GLU A 79 16.78 36.79 35.53
C GLU A 79 15.47 36.30 36.16
N GLU A 80 15.29 36.16 37.45
CA GLU A 80 16.07 36.30 38.69
C GLU A 80 15.26 35.64 39.82
N ALA A 81 16.00 35.04 40.77
CA ALA A 81 15.77 34.80 42.19
C ALA A 81 14.35 34.75 42.79
N GLN A 82 14.02 33.67 43.47
CA GLN A 82 13.85 33.59 44.93
C GLN A 82 13.49 32.19 45.40
N GLN A 83 14.31 31.65 46.34
CA GLN A 83 14.03 30.54 47.24
C GLN A 83 13.37 31.15 48.52
N PRO A 84 13.00 30.41 49.61
CA PRO A 84 12.88 28.97 49.85
C PRO A 84 11.65 28.59 50.72
N GLU A 85 11.59 27.32 51.10
CA GLU A 85 11.18 26.64 52.35
C GLU A 85 10.28 25.43 52.14
N GLN A 86 10.75 24.29 52.41
CA GLN A 86 11.01 23.43 53.58
C GLN A 86 9.81 22.69 54.13
N LYS A 87 10.12 21.46 54.43
CA LYS A 87 9.64 20.48 55.43
C LYS A 87 8.48 19.59 55.02
N SER A 88 8.42 18.33 55.31
CA SER A 88 9.23 17.37 56.09
C SER A 88 8.37 16.11 56.29
N GLU A 89 9.05 14.95 56.24
CA GLU A 89 8.88 13.81 57.17
C GLU A 89 7.53 13.07 57.13
N GLU A 90 7.40 11.81 57.26
CA GLU A 90 8.17 10.73 57.87
C GLU A 90 7.57 9.36 57.48
N LYS A 91 8.45 8.36 57.32
CA LYS A 91 8.51 7.01 57.89
C LYS A 91 7.20 6.24 58.12
N SER A 92 7.14 4.96 57.90
CA SER A 92 7.94 3.80 58.32
C SER A 92 7.37 2.53 57.71
N ALA A 93 8.19 1.57 57.28
CA ALA A 93 8.60 0.35 57.96
C ALA A 93 7.39 -0.54 58.38
N ASP A 94 7.31 -1.77 58.14
CA ASP A 94 8.09 -2.98 58.30
C ASP A 94 7.30 -4.15 57.77
N GLU A 95 7.94 -5.08 57.26
CA GLU A 95 8.47 -6.39 57.65
C GLU A 95 7.73 -7.60 57.12
N LYS A 96 8.54 -8.44 56.48
CA LYS A 96 8.71 -9.89 56.61
C LYS A 96 7.53 -10.80 56.33
N GLU A 97 7.68 -11.95 55.82
CA GLU A 97 8.72 -12.97 55.69
C GLU A 97 8.12 -14.11 54.81
N ALA A 98 8.89 -14.60 53.84
CA ALA A 98 9.48 -15.92 53.82
C ALA A 98 8.53 -17.12 53.68
N ALA A 99 8.65 -17.89 52.67
CA ALA A 99 9.26 -19.24 52.72
C ALA A 99 8.97 -20.07 51.45
N LYS A 100 10.01 -20.46 50.77
CA LYS A 100 10.15 -21.77 50.07
C LYS A 100 10.22 -22.88 51.09
N PRO A 101 10.18 -24.19 50.77
CA PRO A 101 10.73 -24.85 49.56
C PRO A 101 10.06 -26.17 49.11
N ALA A 102 10.48 -26.60 47.91
CA ALA A 102 11.00 -27.92 47.51
C ALA A 102 10.15 -29.19 47.75
N GLN A 103 10.10 -30.16 46.92
CA GLN A 103 11.03 -30.98 46.15
C GLN A 103 10.34 -32.24 45.61
N LYS A 104 10.84 -32.70 44.47
CA LYS A 104 11.08 -34.10 44.05
C LYS A 104 9.86 -35.00 43.77
N SER A 105 9.76 -35.78 42.71
CA SER A 105 10.74 -36.73 42.15
C SER A 105 10.22 -37.33 40.86
N ALA A 106 11.09 -37.57 39.93
CA ALA A 106 11.00 -38.63 38.91
C ALA A 106 11.31 -39.99 39.61
N PRO A 107 11.21 -41.14 39.00
CA PRO A 107 11.67 -41.53 37.69
C PRO A 107 10.95 -42.71 36.96
N ALA A 108 11.28 -42.81 35.70
CA ALA A 108 11.80 -43.97 34.98
C ALA A 108 10.95 -45.12 34.47
N LYS A 109 11.26 -45.42 33.21
CA LYS A 109 11.56 -46.71 32.56
C LYS A 109 10.38 -47.54 32.10
N GLU A 110 10.42 -48.10 31.01
CA GLU A 110 11.14 -48.90 30.01
C GLU A 110 10.07 -49.54 29.12
N ALA A 111 10.16 -49.90 27.90
CA ALA A 111 11.12 -50.60 27.11
C ALA A 111 10.66 -50.72 25.63
N LYS A 112 11.63 -50.79 24.76
CA LYS A 112 11.53 -51.41 23.42
C LYS A 112 11.35 -52.92 23.49
N PRO A 113 10.97 -53.65 22.40
CA PRO A 113 11.82 -53.97 21.24
C PRO A 113 11.04 -54.06 19.90
N ALA A 114 11.58 -53.73 18.78
CA ALA A 114 12.49 -54.39 17.86
C ALA A 114 11.91 -55.61 17.10
N ALA A 115 12.00 -55.51 15.81
CA ALA A 115 12.61 -56.40 14.82
C ALA A 115 11.81 -56.51 13.51
N LYS A 116 12.52 -56.15 12.41
CA LYS A 116 12.99 -56.98 11.29
C LYS A 116 11.91 -57.36 10.27
N THR A 117 12.13 -57.32 9.06
CA THR A 117 13.08 -57.59 7.96
C THR A 117 12.22 -57.51 6.68
N GLU A 118 12.61 -57.18 5.50
CA GLU A 118 13.65 -57.61 4.60
C GLU A 118 13.57 -56.89 3.27
N LYS A 119 14.73 -56.63 2.65
CA LYS A 119 14.93 -56.42 1.20
C LYS A 119 14.97 -57.77 0.48
N PRO A 120 14.79 -57.90 -0.86
CA PRO A 120 15.90 -57.82 -1.82
C PRO A 120 15.50 -57.15 -3.15
N ALA A 121 16.32 -56.39 -3.82
CA ALA A 121 17.52 -56.64 -4.62
C ALA A 121 17.35 -57.44 -5.90
N ALA A 122 17.66 -56.89 -7.03
CA ALA A 122 18.61 -57.33 -8.07
C ALA A 122 18.36 -56.59 -9.39
N LYS A 123 19.39 -55.90 -9.88
CA LYS A 123 20.38 -56.26 -10.91
C LYS A 123 19.81 -56.13 -12.34
N ALA A 124 20.50 -55.67 -13.34
CA ALA A 124 21.86 -55.33 -13.70
C ALA A 124 21.86 -54.90 -15.17
N GLN A 125 22.78 -54.12 -15.49
CA GLN A 125 23.97 -54.26 -16.37
C GLN A 125 23.83 -53.48 -17.68
N THR A 126 24.74 -52.55 -17.85
CA THR A 126 26.03 -52.45 -18.53
C THR A 126 25.91 -52.26 -20.05
N GLN A 127 26.63 -51.29 -20.66
CA GLN A 127 27.98 -51.18 -21.17
C GLN A 127 28.08 -49.83 -21.91
N ALA A 128 28.94 -48.96 -21.71
CA ALA A 128 30.34 -48.77 -22.03
C ALA A 128 30.74 -48.99 -23.49
N ALA A 129 31.22 -47.91 -24.11
CA ALA A 129 32.44 -47.89 -24.90
C ALA A 129 32.76 -46.49 -25.48
N LYS A 130 33.93 -45.99 -25.16
CA LYS A 130 34.80 -45.08 -25.93
C LYS A 130 35.65 -46.01 -26.87
N PRO A 131 36.55 -45.52 -27.79
CA PRO A 131 37.09 -44.19 -28.08
C PRO A 131 37.53 -43.99 -29.57
N ALA A 132 38.34 -42.90 -29.75
CA ALA A 132 39.45 -42.68 -30.72
C ALA A 132 39.13 -41.99 -32.03
N GLU A 133 39.75 -40.92 -32.19
CA GLU A 133 41.00 -40.49 -32.83
C GLU A 133 40.81 -39.82 -34.17
N ASP A 134 41.24 -38.62 -34.27
CA ASP A 134 42.50 -38.05 -34.85
C ASP A 134 42.34 -37.50 -36.28
N LYS A 135 42.61 -36.22 -36.42
CA LYS A 135 43.52 -35.60 -37.43
C LYS A 135 43.36 -34.08 -37.52
N GLN A 136 44.36 -33.39 -37.06
CA GLN A 136 44.87 -32.11 -37.58
C GLN A 136 45.59 -32.34 -38.94
N PRO A 137 46.04 -31.34 -39.72
CA PRO A 137 46.14 -29.89 -39.52
C PRO A 137 45.87 -29.01 -40.77
N LYS A 138 45.78 -27.68 -40.62
CA LYS A 138 46.68 -26.71 -41.32
C LYS A 138 46.32 -25.26 -41.01
N LYS A 139 47.42 -24.57 -40.73
CA LYS A 139 47.63 -23.14 -40.46
C LYS A 139 47.07 -22.21 -41.55
N LYS A 140 46.58 -21.03 -41.17
CA LYS A 140 47.08 -19.72 -41.65
C LYS A 140 46.63 -18.59 -40.76
N ASN A 141 47.64 -17.88 -40.29
CA ASN A 141 47.73 -16.47 -39.91
C ASN A 141 46.48 -15.64 -39.85
N ASP A 142 46.16 -15.07 -38.65
CA ASP A 142 46.18 -13.63 -38.56
C ASP A 142 46.22 -13.13 -37.10
N LYS A 143 46.74 -11.95 -36.98
CA LYS A 143 47.17 -11.13 -35.88
C LYS A 143 46.35 -11.17 -34.56
N PRO A 144 47.02 -11.03 -33.40
CA PRO A 144 46.35 -11.07 -32.10
C PRO A 144 45.63 -9.79 -31.79
N MET A 145 44.33 -9.92 -31.55
CA MET A 145 43.53 -8.91 -30.90
C MET A 145 43.90 -8.90 -29.41
N GLN A 146 44.49 -7.82 -28.97
CA GLN A 146 44.91 -7.62 -27.59
C GLN A 146 43.76 -7.76 -26.62
N SER A 147 43.77 -8.75 -25.79
CA SER A 147 42.95 -8.89 -24.61
C SER A 147 43.19 -7.71 -23.66
N ARG A 148 42.12 -7.02 -23.29
CA ARG A 148 42.12 -6.02 -22.22
C ARG A 148 42.50 -6.71 -20.91
N THR A 149 43.71 -6.48 -20.46
CA THR A 149 44.18 -6.84 -19.13
C THR A 149 43.36 -6.12 -18.07
N LYS A 150 42.80 -6.89 -17.12
CA LYS A 150 42.22 -6.40 -15.87
C LYS A 150 43.27 -5.51 -15.18
N GLY A 151 42.90 -4.26 -14.90
CA GLY A 151 43.73 -3.33 -14.17
C GLY A 151 44.06 -3.87 -12.77
N GLU A 152 45.36 -4.03 -12.50
CA GLU A 152 45.85 -4.30 -11.16
C GLU A 152 45.43 -3.18 -10.21
N ARG A 153 44.81 -3.54 -9.11
CA ARG A 153 44.55 -2.63 -7.99
C ARG A 153 45.89 -2.38 -7.30
N ARG A 154 46.49 -1.19 -7.50
CA ARG A 154 47.61 -0.71 -6.71
C ARG A 154 47.06 -0.06 -5.44
N THR A 155 47.40 -0.64 -4.32
CA THR A 155 47.21 -0.04 -2.99
C THR A 155 48.36 0.93 -2.74
N VAL A 156 48.01 2.20 -2.52
CA VAL A 156 48.97 3.26 -2.16
C VAL A 156 48.93 3.43 -0.64
N ASP A 157 50.07 3.27 0.01
CA ASP A 157 50.22 3.49 1.44
C ASP A 157 50.40 5.00 1.71
N THR A 158 49.38 5.64 2.24
CA THR A 158 49.38 7.10 2.55
C THR A 158 50.01 7.46 3.90
N ARG A 159 50.73 6.53 4.56
CA ARG A 159 51.31 6.74 5.89
C ARG A 159 52.67 7.45 5.91
N ALA A 160 53.31 7.62 4.76
CA ALA A 160 54.56 8.39 4.65
C ALA A 160 54.20 9.78 4.09
N GLY A 161 54.48 10.82 4.85
CA GLY A 161 53.99 12.18 4.71
C GLY A 161 54.46 12.99 3.49
N ASN A 162 54.74 12.42 2.34
CA ASN A 162 54.92 13.15 1.06
C ASN A 162 54.42 12.29 -0.09
N VAL A 163 53.18 12.57 -0.53
CA VAL A 163 52.64 11.97 -1.75
C VAL A 163 52.94 12.91 -2.90
N GLU A 164 53.82 12.50 -3.81
CA GLU A 164 54.05 13.15 -5.10
C GLU A 164 52.80 12.90 -5.97
N LEU A 165 51.88 13.83 -5.98
CA LEU A 165 50.61 13.77 -6.75
C LEU A 165 50.84 13.74 -8.26
N ASP A 166 51.97 14.23 -8.75
CA ASP A 166 52.27 14.32 -10.17
C ASP A 166 52.42 12.95 -10.86
N LYS A 167 52.78 11.89 -10.11
CA LYS A 167 52.86 10.52 -10.66
C LYS A 167 51.52 9.83 -10.95
N TYR A 168 50.42 10.42 -10.48
CA TYR A 168 49.07 9.83 -10.63
C TYR A 168 48.20 10.56 -11.63
N ASN A 169 48.66 11.69 -12.20
CA ASN A 169 47.93 12.51 -13.14
C ASN A 169 48.13 12.13 -14.63
N GLU A 170 48.89 11.09 -14.95
CA GLU A 170 49.10 10.64 -16.33
C GLU A 170 47.83 10.29 -17.11
N ARG A 171 46.70 10.12 -16.44
CA ARG A 171 45.41 9.86 -17.10
C ARG A 171 44.61 11.11 -17.47
N TYR A 172 44.89 12.26 -16.85
CA TYR A 172 44.20 13.50 -17.15
C TYR A 172 44.79 14.27 -18.32
N GLU A 173 46.10 14.11 -18.59
CA GLU A 173 46.73 14.73 -19.75
C GLU A 173 46.28 14.15 -21.09
N ASN A 174 45.76 12.93 -21.10
CA ASN A 174 45.25 12.26 -22.32
C ASN A 174 43.77 12.51 -22.61
N ILE A 175 43.05 13.26 -21.78
CA ILE A 175 41.59 13.53 -21.94
C ILE A 175 41.33 14.97 -22.36
N ALA A 176 42.29 15.87 -22.19
CA ALA A 176 42.17 17.24 -22.68
C ALA A 176 42.63 17.35 -24.15
N PRO A 177 41.85 17.95 -25.05
CA PRO A 177 42.27 18.16 -26.42
C PRO A 177 43.47 19.09 -26.42
N ALA A 178 44.53 18.67 -27.11
CA ALA A 178 45.76 19.44 -27.30
C ALA A 178 45.45 20.78 -27.97
N ASN A 179 45.38 21.85 -27.22
CA ASN A 179 45.28 23.16 -27.73
C ASN A 179 46.73 23.65 -28.09
N ASN A 180 47.07 23.48 -29.35
CA ASN A 180 48.30 24.04 -29.91
C ASN A 180 48.23 25.56 -29.84
N GLY A 181 49.09 26.17 -29.03
CA GLY A 181 49.47 27.54 -29.15
C GLY A 181 49.22 28.45 -27.98
N MET A 182 49.90 28.20 -26.84
CA MET A 182 50.28 29.29 -25.96
C MET A 182 51.58 28.93 -25.26
N GLN A 183 52.64 29.61 -25.64
CA GLN A 183 53.92 29.56 -24.97
C GLN A 183 53.76 29.95 -23.51
N SER A 184 54.17 29.11 -22.61
CA SER A 184 54.22 29.38 -21.19
C SER A 184 55.35 30.34 -20.89
N ASP A 185 55.03 31.61 -20.69
CA ASP A 185 55.95 32.56 -20.07
C ASP A 185 56.18 32.19 -18.60
N LYS A 186 57.29 31.50 -18.37
CA LYS A 186 57.86 31.30 -17.04
C LYS A 186 58.55 32.59 -16.60
N SER A 187 57.80 33.56 -16.11
CA SER A 187 58.30 34.59 -15.20
C SER A 187 57.19 35.42 -14.60
N VAL A 188 56.50 34.91 -13.63
CA VAL A 188 55.69 35.75 -12.75
C VAL A 188 56.64 36.25 -11.64
N ASN A 189 57.40 37.23 -11.98
CA ASN A 189 58.08 38.05 -10.97
C ASN A 189 56.98 38.79 -10.16
N LYS A 190 56.96 38.56 -8.89
CA LYS A 190 56.21 39.38 -7.92
C LYS A 190 56.71 40.83 -8.02
N GLN A 191 56.15 41.62 -8.96
CA GLN A 191 56.32 43.06 -8.95
C GLN A 191 55.45 43.62 -7.82
N LYS A 192 56.12 44.13 -6.78
CA LYS A 192 55.55 45.01 -5.79
C LYS A 192 54.96 46.21 -6.56
N LEU A 193 53.68 46.43 -6.42
CA LEU A 193 52.95 47.63 -6.84
C LEU A 193 53.58 48.82 -6.11
N LYS A 194 54.55 49.46 -6.74
CA LYS A 194 54.99 50.81 -6.38
C LYS A 194 53.86 51.76 -6.83
N GLN A 195 53.27 52.43 -5.90
CA GLN A 195 52.35 53.53 -6.09
C GLN A 195 52.93 54.56 -7.02
N ARG A 196 52.44 54.63 -8.26
CA ARG A 196 52.64 55.79 -9.16
C ARG A 196 51.60 56.86 -8.83
N SER A 197 51.75 57.57 -7.70
CA SER A 197 50.89 58.66 -7.30
C SER A 197 51.38 60.02 -7.74
N THR A 198 52.43 60.12 -8.50
CA THR A 198 53.04 61.47 -8.82
C THR A 198 53.01 61.91 -10.29
N GLN A 199 52.43 61.12 -11.19
CA GLN A 199 52.42 61.51 -12.63
C GLN A 199 51.08 62.03 -13.18
N TYR A 200 50.03 62.08 -12.36
CA TYR A 200 48.74 62.63 -12.82
C TYR A 200 48.44 64.04 -12.26
N ARG A 201 49.46 64.79 -11.79
CA ARG A 201 49.22 66.11 -11.19
C ARG A 201 49.54 67.27 -12.07
N LYS A 202 49.75 67.12 -13.36
CA LYS A 202 49.97 68.28 -14.31
C LYS A 202 49.37 67.97 -15.67
N GLN A 203 48.06 67.98 -15.81
CA GLN A 203 47.38 68.35 -17.06
C GLN A 203 45.91 68.61 -16.72
N GLY A 204 45.61 69.95 -16.88
CA GLY A 204 44.32 70.46 -17.28
C GLY A 204 43.26 70.57 -16.18
N MET A 205 43.32 71.60 -15.36
CA MET A 205 42.11 72.22 -14.88
C MET A 205 41.27 72.69 -16.11
N ARG A 206 40.40 71.79 -16.59
CA ARG A 206 39.20 72.15 -17.32
C ARG A 206 38.04 72.03 -16.39
N SER A 207 37.35 73.14 -16.10
CA SER A 207 36.15 73.28 -15.33
C SER A 207 35.17 72.16 -15.71
N SER A 208 34.97 71.14 -14.87
CA SER A 208 33.87 70.17 -15.01
C SER A 208 32.58 70.97 -14.73
N ARG A 209 31.84 71.24 -15.80
CA ARG A 209 30.41 71.58 -15.66
C ARG A 209 29.80 70.48 -14.80
N ARG A 210 29.27 70.81 -13.63
CA ARG A 210 28.49 69.91 -12.81
C ARG A 210 27.38 69.37 -13.68
N GLU A 211 27.43 68.05 -14.00
CA GLU A 211 26.32 67.35 -14.64
C GLU A 211 25.06 67.61 -13.82
N THR A 212 24.03 68.14 -14.50
CA THR A 212 22.72 68.27 -13.88
C THR A 212 22.19 66.87 -13.51
N GLU A 213 21.42 66.72 -12.44
CA GLU A 213 20.82 65.47 -11.98
C GLU A 213 20.08 64.72 -13.11
N ALA A 214 19.43 65.53 -14.03
CA ALA A 214 18.78 65.00 -15.22
C ALA A 214 19.76 64.33 -16.21
N GLN A 215 20.96 64.87 -16.40
CA GLN A 215 21.99 64.28 -17.26
C GLN A 215 22.61 63.02 -16.65
N ARG A 216 22.73 62.97 -15.31
CA ARG A 216 23.20 61.81 -14.57
C ARG A 216 22.18 60.69 -14.66
N LEU A 217 20.87 60.99 -14.46
CA LEU A 217 19.77 60.00 -14.61
C LEU A 217 19.67 59.54 -16.06
N ALA A 218 19.81 60.41 -17.07
CA ALA A 218 19.79 60.03 -18.49
C ALA A 218 20.99 59.09 -18.83
N ARG A 219 22.18 59.34 -18.23
CA ARG A 219 23.35 58.51 -18.47
C ARG A 219 23.17 57.15 -17.82
N ILE A 220 22.63 57.09 -16.58
CA ILE A 220 22.33 55.85 -15.88
C ILE A 220 21.24 55.08 -16.64
N ALA A 221 20.23 55.74 -17.18
CA ALA A 221 19.19 55.11 -18.00
C ALA A 221 19.75 54.59 -19.33
N ALA A 222 20.67 55.37 -19.99
CA ALA A 222 21.34 54.91 -21.21
C ALA A 222 22.35 53.77 -20.97
N GLU A 223 23.01 53.71 -19.80
CA GLU A 223 23.85 52.60 -19.41
C GLU A 223 23.02 51.34 -19.04
N ARG A 224 21.84 51.54 -18.46
CA ARG A 224 20.88 50.43 -18.22
C ARG A 224 20.33 49.89 -19.54
N ALA A 225 20.00 50.73 -20.49
CA ALA A 225 19.51 50.35 -21.82
C ALA A 225 20.57 49.65 -22.69
N LYS A 226 21.87 49.84 -22.42
CA LYS A 226 22.97 49.16 -23.10
C LYS A 226 23.38 47.83 -22.52
N LYS A 227 22.90 47.45 -21.31
CA LYS A 227 23.13 46.12 -20.76
C LYS A 227 22.27 45.12 -21.51
N PRO A 228 22.81 44.00 -22.02
CA PRO A 228 21.99 42.98 -22.62
C PRO A 228 20.97 42.50 -21.57
N GLN A 229 19.70 42.47 -21.94
CA GLN A 229 18.64 41.95 -21.08
C GLN A 229 18.98 40.50 -20.76
N ILE A 230 19.03 40.16 -19.47
CA ILE A 230 19.21 38.80 -19.02
C ILE A 230 17.90 38.08 -19.32
N VAL A 231 17.95 37.02 -20.15
CA VAL A 231 16.83 36.13 -20.36
C VAL A 231 16.94 35.06 -19.29
N VAL A 232 15.91 34.91 -18.47
CA VAL A 232 15.84 33.90 -17.40
C VAL A 232 14.73 32.94 -17.76
N LYS A 233 15.06 31.65 -17.82
CA LYS A 233 14.09 30.58 -17.98
C LYS A 233 13.59 30.17 -16.59
N ILE A 234 12.32 30.29 -16.36
CA ILE A 234 11.67 30.06 -15.05
C ILE A 234 10.74 28.86 -15.19
N PRO A 235 10.87 27.82 -14.34
CA PRO A 235 9.91 26.72 -14.26
C PRO A 235 8.57 27.19 -13.69
N ASP A 236 7.56 26.32 -13.67
CA ASP A 236 6.22 26.63 -13.15
C ASP A 236 6.23 27.02 -11.66
N GLU A 237 7.12 26.37 -10.87
CA GLU A 237 7.38 26.71 -9.47
C GLU A 237 8.88 26.89 -9.26
N ILE A 238 9.29 27.95 -8.57
CA ILE A 238 10.69 28.24 -8.30
C ILE A 238 10.90 28.74 -6.87
N VAL A 239 12.00 28.31 -6.24
CA VAL A 239 12.41 28.84 -4.93
C VAL A 239 12.99 30.24 -5.08
N VAL A 240 12.66 31.15 -4.17
CA VAL A 240 13.13 32.55 -4.20
C VAL A 240 14.66 32.64 -4.25
N SER A 241 15.39 31.71 -3.60
CA SER A 241 16.86 31.65 -3.66
C SER A 241 17.36 31.38 -5.07
N ASP A 242 16.72 30.47 -5.81
CA ASP A 242 17.12 30.04 -7.14
C ASP A 242 16.79 31.09 -8.18
N LEU A 243 15.62 31.73 -8.05
CA LEU A 243 15.29 32.92 -8.85
C LEU A 243 16.33 34.02 -8.67
N ALA A 244 16.77 34.29 -7.44
CA ALA A 244 17.81 35.31 -7.18
C ALA A 244 19.15 34.91 -7.81
N ALA A 245 19.53 33.65 -7.77
CA ALA A 245 20.74 33.14 -8.43
C ALA A 245 20.66 33.28 -9.96
N MET A 246 19.53 32.95 -10.57
CA MET A 246 19.29 33.08 -12.01
C MET A 246 19.34 34.57 -12.47
N LEU A 247 18.77 35.46 -11.66
CA LEU A 247 18.82 36.91 -11.89
C LEU A 247 20.20 37.52 -11.57
N LYS A 248 21.12 36.75 -10.99
CA LYS A 248 22.46 37.21 -10.51
C LYS A 248 22.36 38.36 -9.52
N MET A 249 21.35 38.27 -8.63
CA MET A 249 21.05 39.31 -7.61
C MET A 249 21.03 38.64 -6.22
N THR A 250 20.96 39.46 -5.16
CA THR A 250 20.84 38.92 -3.82
C THR A 250 19.40 38.51 -3.52
N ALA A 251 19.20 37.39 -2.80
CA ALA A 251 17.87 36.94 -2.39
C ALA A 251 17.09 38.02 -1.61
N ALA A 252 17.79 38.85 -0.85
CA ALA A 252 17.19 39.98 -0.13
C ALA A 252 16.57 41.05 -1.05
N GLU A 253 17.14 41.29 -2.23
CA GLU A 253 16.58 42.21 -3.23
C GLU A 253 15.32 41.64 -3.88
N VAL A 254 15.29 40.33 -4.14
CA VAL A 254 14.13 39.62 -4.69
C VAL A 254 12.99 39.62 -3.67
N VAL A 255 13.27 39.26 -2.40
CA VAL A 255 12.30 39.28 -1.30
C VAL A 255 11.74 40.72 -1.09
N LYS A 256 12.59 41.73 -1.15
CA LYS A 256 12.15 43.13 -1.05
C LYS A 256 11.20 43.52 -2.18
N LYS A 257 11.44 43.03 -3.39
CA LYS A 257 10.55 43.26 -4.54
C LYS A 257 9.23 42.49 -4.40
N LEU A 258 9.27 41.23 -3.98
CA LEU A 258 8.07 40.44 -3.67
C LEU A 258 7.21 41.14 -2.62
N PHE A 259 7.83 41.66 -1.56
CA PHE A 259 7.14 42.43 -0.54
C PHE A 259 6.49 43.69 -1.08
N SER A 260 7.15 44.41 -2.04
CA SER A 260 6.56 45.59 -2.70
C SER A 260 5.37 45.25 -3.62
N LEU A 261 5.24 43.98 -4.05
CA LEU A 261 4.12 43.46 -4.83
C LEU A 261 3.03 42.85 -3.95
N GLY A 262 3.20 42.90 -2.61
CA GLY A 262 2.24 42.37 -1.64
C GLY A 262 2.40 40.89 -1.32
N VAL A 263 3.43 40.23 -1.86
CA VAL A 263 3.71 38.82 -1.61
C VAL A 263 4.73 38.67 -0.49
N MET A 264 4.33 38.11 0.63
CA MET A 264 5.24 37.78 1.73
C MET A 264 5.88 36.41 1.46
N ALA A 265 7.09 36.40 0.96
CA ALA A 265 7.83 35.16 0.72
C ALA A 265 9.17 35.19 1.45
N THR A 266 9.55 34.05 2.03
CA THR A 266 10.87 33.82 2.62
C THR A 266 11.85 33.32 1.56
N VAL A 267 13.16 33.34 1.85
CA VAL A 267 14.22 32.94 0.90
C VAL A 267 14.06 31.50 0.38
N ASN A 268 13.53 30.62 1.21
CA ASN A 268 13.36 29.18 0.89
C ASN A 268 11.93 28.84 0.46
N GLN A 269 11.09 29.83 0.25
CA GLN A 269 9.70 29.59 -0.15
C GLN A 269 9.61 29.48 -1.67
N VAL A 270 8.71 28.60 -2.13
CA VAL A 270 8.38 28.41 -3.55
C VAL A 270 7.39 29.50 -3.98
N ILE A 271 7.59 30.06 -5.15
CA ILE A 271 6.71 31.04 -5.80
C ILE A 271 6.34 30.55 -7.20
N ASP A 272 5.14 30.91 -7.65
CA ASP A 272 4.60 30.58 -8.96
C ASP A 272 5.32 31.33 -10.09
N TYR A 273 5.27 30.78 -11.30
CA TYR A 273 5.84 31.38 -12.53
C TYR A 273 5.38 32.81 -12.72
N ASP A 274 4.10 33.11 -12.59
CA ASP A 274 3.53 34.43 -12.84
C ASP A 274 4.12 35.47 -11.90
N THR A 275 4.21 35.17 -10.61
CA THR A 275 4.83 36.03 -9.60
C THR A 275 6.33 36.19 -9.88
N ALA A 276 7.03 35.13 -10.22
CA ALA A 276 8.45 35.14 -10.55
C ALA A 276 8.73 35.94 -11.83
N ALA A 277 7.88 35.83 -12.86
CA ALA A 277 7.98 36.54 -14.12
C ALA A 277 7.75 38.05 -13.94
N ILE A 278 6.79 38.46 -13.11
CA ILE A 278 6.55 39.86 -12.76
C ILE A 278 7.79 40.46 -12.07
N VAL A 279 8.33 39.76 -11.08
CA VAL A 279 9.54 40.20 -10.35
C VAL A 279 10.74 40.25 -11.27
N ALA A 280 10.96 39.28 -12.15
CA ALA A 280 12.04 39.25 -13.11
C ALA A 280 11.94 40.45 -14.11
N THR A 281 10.73 40.74 -14.60
CA THR A 281 10.47 41.85 -15.51
C THR A 281 10.72 43.22 -14.84
N GLU A 282 10.30 43.38 -13.60
CA GLU A 282 10.57 44.60 -12.81
C GLU A 282 12.07 44.80 -12.50
N LEU A 283 12.81 43.71 -12.37
CA LEU A 283 14.26 43.73 -12.17
C LEU A 283 15.03 43.91 -13.49
N GLY A 284 14.31 43.97 -14.64
CA GLY A 284 14.87 44.24 -15.96
C GLY A 284 15.38 43.02 -16.71
N ALA A 285 14.98 41.82 -16.31
CA ALA A 285 15.20 40.57 -17.01
C ALA A 285 13.98 40.20 -17.86
N LYS A 286 14.17 39.43 -18.93
CA LYS A 286 13.09 38.83 -19.70
C LYS A 286 12.83 37.46 -19.15
N ALA A 287 11.63 37.22 -18.63
CA ALA A 287 11.20 35.89 -18.22
C ALA A 287 10.73 35.07 -19.43
N GLU A 288 11.24 33.90 -19.58
CA GLU A 288 10.74 32.90 -20.53
C GLU A 288 10.36 31.67 -19.71
N LYS A 289 9.20 31.05 -20.00
CA LYS A 289 8.79 29.82 -19.34
C LYS A 289 9.75 28.72 -19.75
N GLU A 290 10.37 28.09 -18.79
CA GLU A 290 11.16 26.88 -19.02
C GLU A 290 10.19 25.70 -19.22
N ILE A 291 10.13 25.21 -20.45
CA ILE A 291 9.47 23.94 -20.72
C ILE A 291 10.39 22.87 -20.16
N VAL A 292 10.10 22.42 -18.95
CA VAL A 292 10.78 21.25 -18.36
C VAL A 292 10.29 20.05 -19.15
N VAL A 293 11.04 19.64 -20.17
CA VAL A 293 10.80 18.37 -20.85
C VAL A 293 11.07 17.27 -19.84
N THR A 294 10.03 16.68 -19.32
CA THR A 294 10.13 15.59 -18.36
C THR A 294 10.79 14.37 -19.01
N ILE A 295 11.27 13.42 -18.21
CA ILE A 295 11.79 12.17 -18.77
C ILE A 295 10.67 11.42 -19.48
N GLU A 296 9.43 11.58 -19.00
CA GLU A 296 8.22 11.04 -19.63
C GLU A 296 8.06 11.54 -21.07
N ASP A 297 8.08 12.86 -21.30
CA ASP A 297 7.95 13.49 -22.62
C ASP A 297 9.06 13.12 -23.62
N ARG A 298 10.19 12.61 -23.10
CA ARG A 298 11.31 12.15 -23.95
C ARG A 298 11.19 10.71 -24.40
N ILE A 299 10.49 9.90 -23.63
CA ILE A 299 10.45 8.44 -23.80
C ILE A 299 9.12 8.01 -24.37
N ILE A 300 8.04 8.63 -23.89
CA ILE A 300 6.68 8.35 -24.31
C ILE A 300 6.34 9.31 -25.43
N ASP A 301 6.01 8.75 -26.58
CA ASP A 301 5.54 9.53 -27.72
C ASP A 301 4.02 9.68 -27.62
N ASP A 302 3.57 10.82 -27.12
CA ASP A 302 2.14 11.16 -27.02
C ASP A 302 1.64 12.02 -28.18
N SER A 303 2.43 12.11 -29.28
CA SER A 303 2.01 12.86 -30.48
C SER A 303 0.76 12.23 -31.10
N ASP A 304 -0.15 13.08 -31.58
CA ASP A 304 -1.34 12.63 -32.30
C ASP A 304 -0.94 11.93 -33.62
N ASP A 305 -1.58 10.80 -33.90
CA ASP A 305 -1.35 10.04 -35.13
C ASP A 305 -1.92 10.75 -36.35
N SER A 306 -1.21 10.72 -37.49
CA SER A 306 -1.73 11.27 -38.72
C SER A 306 -2.90 10.42 -39.27
N ALA A 307 -3.90 11.08 -39.85
CA ALA A 307 -5.08 10.37 -40.37
C ALA A 307 -4.75 9.30 -41.42
N GLU A 308 -3.57 9.40 -42.11
CA GLU A 308 -3.10 8.47 -43.13
C GLU A 308 -2.54 7.17 -42.53
N ASP A 309 -2.06 7.21 -41.26
CA ASP A 309 -1.47 6.05 -40.59
C ASP A 309 -2.50 5.25 -39.77
N LEU A 310 -3.72 5.78 -39.62
CA LEU A 310 -4.79 5.14 -38.87
C LEU A 310 -5.44 4.02 -39.69
N SER A 311 -5.52 2.83 -39.12
CA SER A 311 -6.22 1.66 -39.67
C SER A 311 -7.37 1.23 -38.75
N PRO A 312 -8.45 0.59 -39.32
CA PRO A 312 -9.51 0.05 -38.47
C PRO A 312 -8.96 -1.00 -37.51
N ARG A 313 -9.44 -0.98 -36.27
CA ARG A 313 -9.10 -1.97 -35.23
C ARG A 313 -10.33 -2.75 -34.78
N ASP A 314 -10.10 -3.94 -34.27
CA ASP A 314 -11.14 -4.78 -33.69
C ASP A 314 -11.75 -4.11 -32.42
N PRO A 315 -13.06 -4.26 -32.16
CA PRO A 315 -13.69 -3.72 -30.96
C PRO A 315 -13.27 -4.51 -29.70
N VAL A 316 -13.13 -3.79 -28.61
CA VAL A 316 -12.95 -4.34 -27.26
C VAL A 316 -14.24 -4.17 -26.47
N VAL A 317 -14.76 -5.24 -25.95
CA VAL A 317 -16.09 -5.31 -25.33
C VAL A 317 -15.97 -5.81 -23.89
N VAL A 318 -16.52 -5.08 -22.94
CA VAL A 318 -16.66 -5.57 -21.57
C VAL A 318 -18.03 -6.17 -21.33
N VAL A 319 -18.09 -7.28 -20.59
CA VAL A 319 -19.36 -7.91 -20.18
C VAL A 319 -19.60 -7.65 -18.71
N MET A 320 -20.72 -7.00 -18.39
CA MET A 320 -21.09 -6.57 -17.05
C MET A 320 -22.50 -6.99 -16.68
N GLY A 321 -22.84 -6.89 -15.40
CA GLY A 321 -24.19 -7.18 -14.89
C GLY A 321 -24.13 -7.88 -13.54
N HIS A 322 -25.30 -8.21 -13.01
CA HIS A 322 -25.45 -8.83 -11.71
C HIS A 322 -24.88 -10.26 -11.64
N VAL A 323 -24.59 -10.75 -10.44
CA VAL A 323 -24.30 -12.18 -10.19
C VAL A 323 -25.49 -12.99 -10.66
N ASP A 324 -25.26 -14.23 -11.16
CA ASP A 324 -26.28 -15.17 -11.64
C ASP A 324 -27.12 -14.72 -12.84
N HIS A 325 -26.88 -13.54 -13.45
CA HIS A 325 -27.51 -13.16 -14.72
C HIS A 325 -26.94 -13.90 -15.92
N GLY A 326 -25.92 -14.73 -15.71
CA GLY A 326 -25.36 -15.64 -16.72
C GLY A 326 -24.35 -14.97 -17.65
N LYS A 327 -23.56 -14.00 -17.15
CA LYS A 327 -22.45 -13.39 -17.90
C LYS A 327 -21.46 -14.43 -18.42
N THR A 328 -20.85 -15.19 -17.51
CA THR A 328 -19.87 -16.22 -17.85
C THR A 328 -20.47 -17.33 -18.70
N SER A 329 -21.74 -17.72 -18.45
CA SER A 329 -22.44 -18.70 -19.30
C SER A 329 -22.66 -18.17 -20.71
N LEU A 330 -22.97 -16.88 -20.89
CA LEU A 330 -23.07 -16.24 -22.19
C LEU A 330 -21.73 -16.26 -22.93
N LEU A 331 -20.65 -15.93 -22.23
CA LEU A 331 -19.30 -15.93 -22.78
C LEU A 331 -18.83 -17.36 -23.13
N ASP A 332 -19.14 -18.34 -22.28
CA ASP A 332 -18.89 -19.76 -22.57
C ASP A 332 -19.64 -20.22 -23.82
N ALA A 333 -20.89 -19.78 -24.01
CA ALA A 333 -21.66 -20.08 -25.20
C ALA A 333 -21.05 -19.47 -26.49
N ILE A 334 -20.48 -18.25 -26.38
CA ILE A 334 -19.76 -17.55 -27.46
C ILE A 334 -18.42 -18.25 -27.78
N ARG A 335 -17.67 -18.66 -26.76
CA ARG A 335 -16.36 -19.31 -26.90
C ARG A 335 -16.43 -20.80 -27.24
N HIS A 336 -17.57 -21.42 -27.04
CA HIS A 336 -17.76 -22.88 -27.06
C HIS A 336 -16.87 -23.58 -26.01
N THR A 337 -16.78 -23.00 -24.81
CA THR A 337 -16.03 -23.51 -23.66
C THR A 337 -16.96 -23.74 -22.47
N ASP A 338 -16.44 -24.30 -21.40
CA ASP A 338 -17.19 -24.55 -20.17
C ASP A 338 -16.35 -24.11 -18.98
N VAL A 339 -16.04 -22.81 -18.91
CA VAL A 339 -15.21 -22.20 -17.86
C VAL A 339 -15.95 -22.16 -16.54
N THR A 340 -17.26 -21.92 -16.59
CA THR A 340 -18.15 -21.89 -15.41
C THR A 340 -18.01 -23.15 -14.53
N ALA A 341 -17.83 -24.30 -15.14
CA ALA A 341 -17.67 -25.57 -14.40
C ALA A 341 -16.31 -25.72 -13.70
N THR A 342 -15.31 -24.94 -14.11
CA THR A 342 -13.93 -25.01 -13.58
C THR A 342 -13.63 -23.96 -12.52
N GLU A 343 -14.43 -22.89 -12.45
CA GLU A 343 -14.28 -21.81 -11.48
C GLU A 343 -14.77 -22.21 -10.08
N ALA A 344 -14.05 -21.76 -9.07
CA ALA A 344 -14.42 -22.03 -7.67
C ALA A 344 -15.74 -21.33 -7.33
N GLY A 345 -16.72 -22.11 -6.86
CA GLY A 345 -18.06 -21.61 -6.56
C GLY A 345 -18.92 -21.28 -7.79
N GLY A 346 -18.45 -21.57 -9.02
CA GLY A 346 -19.16 -21.26 -10.25
C GLY A 346 -19.31 -19.77 -10.55
N ILE A 347 -18.44 -18.93 -9.95
CA ILE A 347 -18.44 -17.48 -10.08
C ILE A 347 -17.10 -16.98 -10.63
N THR A 348 -17.15 -16.04 -11.57
CA THR A 348 -15.96 -15.39 -12.09
C THR A 348 -15.38 -14.42 -11.05
N GLN A 349 -14.10 -14.58 -10.72
CA GLN A 349 -13.39 -13.78 -9.71
C GLN A 349 -12.16 -13.05 -10.29
N HIS A 350 -11.82 -13.30 -11.55
CA HIS A 350 -10.71 -12.68 -12.29
C HIS A 350 -11.22 -12.00 -13.55
N ILE A 351 -10.45 -11.04 -14.08
CA ILE A 351 -10.75 -10.46 -15.38
C ILE A 351 -10.23 -11.38 -16.48
N GLY A 352 -11.11 -12.04 -17.21
CA GLY A 352 -10.76 -12.82 -18.39
C GLY A 352 -10.70 -11.95 -19.65
N ALA A 353 -9.64 -12.06 -20.44
CA ALA A 353 -9.53 -11.40 -21.74
C ALA A 353 -9.33 -12.43 -22.84
N TYR A 354 -10.17 -12.40 -23.88
CA TYR A 354 -10.09 -13.36 -24.97
C TYR A 354 -10.68 -12.84 -26.26
N ARG A 355 -10.32 -13.47 -27.36
CA ARG A 355 -10.68 -13.03 -28.70
C ARG A 355 -11.54 -14.07 -29.45
N VAL A 356 -12.64 -13.60 -30.00
CA VAL A 356 -13.58 -14.39 -30.79
C VAL A 356 -13.52 -13.94 -32.25
N ASP A 357 -13.62 -14.89 -33.20
CA ASP A 357 -13.67 -14.65 -34.65
C ASP A 357 -15.09 -14.94 -35.17
N LEU A 358 -15.72 -13.95 -35.76
CA LEU A 358 -17.03 -14.07 -36.42
C LEU A 358 -16.88 -13.70 -37.90
N ASN A 359 -16.95 -14.67 -38.78
CA ASN A 359 -16.88 -14.45 -40.22
C ASN A 359 -15.65 -13.66 -40.71
N GLY A 360 -14.51 -13.73 -39.99
CA GLY A 360 -13.27 -13.01 -40.28
C GLY A 360 -13.13 -11.65 -39.62
N GLN A 361 -14.17 -11.15 -38.96
CA GLN A 361 -14.08 -10.01 -38.03
C GLN A 361 -13.85 -10.52 -36.61
N LYS A 362 -13.05 -9.81 -35.83
CA LYS A 362 -12.67 -10.27 -34.49
C LYS A 362 -13.20 -9.32 -33.46
N ILE A 363 -13.62 -9.87 -32.32
CA ILE A 363 -14.11 -9.14 -31.18
C ILE A 363 -13.30 -9.58 -29.96
N THR A 364 -12.76 -8.62 -29.19
CA THR A 364 -12.07 -8.90 -27.94
C THR A 364 -13.02 -8.68 -26.78
N PHE A 365 -13.26 -9.72 -25.98
CA PHE A 365 -14.11 -9.67 -24.80
C PHE A 365 -13.28 -9.59 -23.51
N LEU A 366 -13.74 -8.74 -22.59
CA LEU A 366 -13.29 -8.69 -21.21
C LEU A 366 -14.44 -9.18 -20.32
N ASP A 367 -14.24 -10.31 -19.64
CA ASP A 367 -15.16 -10.81 -18.62
C ASP A 367 -14.86 -10.16 -17.28
N THR A 368 -15.88 -9.64 -16.60
CA THR A 368 -15.72 -9.01 -15.31
C THR A 368 -16.57 -9.68 -14.23
N PRO A 369 -16.02 -9.80 -12.98
CA PRO A 369 -16.78 -10.35 -11.87
C PRO A 369 -18.03 -9.53 -11.56
N GLY A 370 -19.15 -10.21 -11.27
CA GLY A 370 -20.43 -9.56 -10.94
C GLY A 370 -20.53 -9.06 -9.51
N HIS A 371 -19.78 -9.64 -8.58
CA HIS A 371 -19.90 -9.38 -7.14
C HIS A 371 -19.50 -7.95 -6.73
N ALA A 372 -20.18 -7.39 -5.74
CA ALA A 372 -19.94 -6.03 -5.20
C ALA A 372 -18.50 -5.81 -4.68
N ALA A 373 -17.80 -6.87 -4.25
CA ALA A 373 -16.40 -6.81 -3.85
C ALA A 373 -15.46 -6.36 -4.99
N PHE A 374 -15.83 -6.59 -6.26
CA PHE A 374 -14.98 -6.35 -7.42
C PHE A 374 -15.33 -5.07 -8.19
N THR A 375 -15.81 -4.02 -7.50
CA THR A 375 -16.16 -2.73 -8.10
C THR A 375 -15.01 -2.11 -8.90
N SER A 376 -13.77 -2.15 -8.36
CA SER A 376 -12.58 -1.62 -9.05
C SER A 376 -12.28 -2.35 -10.35
N MET A 377 -12.53 -3.66 -10.43
CA MET A 377 -12.35 -4.45 -11.65
C MET A 377 -13.38 -4.08 -12.73
N ARG A 378 -14.65 -3.80 -12.35
CA ARG A 378 -15.69 -3.33 -13.30
C ARG A 378 -15.38 -1.95 -13.84
N ALA A 379 -14.98 -1.02 -12.99
CA ALA A 379 -14.56 0.33 -13.40
C ALA A 379 -13.39 0.28 -14.40
N ARG A 380 -12.38 -0.55 -14.11
CA ARG A 380 -11.22 -0.78 -14.99
C ARG A 380 -11.63 -1.41 -16.32
N GLY A 381 -12.49 -2.42 -16.27
CA GLY A 381 -13.05 -3.06 -17.47
C GLY A 381 -13.74 -2.03 -18.37
N ALA A 382 -14.57 -1.13 -17.83
CA ALA A 382 -15.23 -0.09 -18.59
C ALA A 382 -14.21 0.89 -19.23
N GLN A 383 -13.22 1.35 -18.48
CA GLN A 383 -12.21 2.32 -18.97
C GLN A 383 -11.31 1.75 -20.07
N ALA A 384 -11.13 0.43 -20.11
CA ALA A 384 -10.26 -0.24 -21.08
C ALA A 384 -10.97 -0.58 -22.41
N THR A 385 -12.30 -0.41 -22.53
CA THR A 385 -13.13 -0.95 -23.61
C THR A 385 -13.88 0.12 -24.40
N ASP A 386 -14.38 -0.28 -25.57
CA ASP A 386 -15.12 0.57 -26.49
C ASP A 386 -16.64 0.43 -26.33
N ILE A 387 -17.09 -0.77 -25.98
CA ILE A 387 -18.51 -1.14 -25.88
C ILE A 387 -18.72 -1.95 -24.59
N ALA A 388 -19.81 -1.70 -23.87
CA ALA A 388 -20.23 -2.47 -22.70
C ALA A 388 -21.47 -3.32 -23.03
N VAL A 389 -21.39 -4.62 -22.83
CA VAL A 389 -22.55 -5.53 -22.89
C VAL A 389 -23.10 -5.73 -21.49
N LEU A 390 -24.26 -5.17 -21.23
CA LEU A 390 -24.97 -5.29 -19.96
C LEU A 390 -25.87 -6.52 -19.99
N VAL A 391 -25.54 -7.55 -19.21
CA VAL A 391 -26.34 -8.78 -19.14
C VAL A 391 -27.38 -8.68 -18.04
N VAL A 392 -28.66 -8.78 -18.40
CA VAL A 392 -29.81 -8.73 -17.48
C VAL A 392 -30.61 -10.01 -17.62
N ALA A 393 -30.90 -10.69 -16.52
CA ALA A 393 -31.74 -11.87 -16.56
C ALA A 393 -33.23 -11.49 -16.69
N ALA A 394 -33.94 -12.15 -17.60
CA ALA A 394 -35.37 -11.84 -17.89
C ALA A 394 -36.32 -12.09 -16.71
N ASP A 395 -35.97 -13.02 -15.83
CA ASP A 395 -36.69 -13.38 -14.62
C ASP A 395 -36.48 -12.40 -13.46
N ASP A 396 -35.27 -11.91 -13.26
CA ASP A 396 -34.88 -11.11 -12.11
C ASP A 396 -35.05 -9.59 -12.35
N GLY A 397 -34.73 -9.12 -13.57
CA GLY A 397 -34.76 -7.69 -13.92
C GLY A 397 -33.50 -6.93 -13.51
N ILE A 398 -33.59 -5.61 -13.31
CA ILE A 398 -32.46 -4.76 -12.94
C ILE A 398 -32.18 -4.87 -11.43
N MET A 399 -30.97 -5.30 -11.08
CA MET A 399 -30.50 -5.50 -9.73
C MET A 399 -29.45 -4.41 -9.35
N PRO A 400 -29.12 -4.20 -8.07
CA PRO A 400 -28.20 -3.14 -7.65
C PRO A 400 -26.83 -3.14 -8.37
N GLN A 401 -26.25 -4.32 -8.61
CA GLN A 401 -24.99 -4.43 -9.32
C GLN A 401 -25.14 -4.14 -10.83
N THR A 402 -26.32 -4.30 -11.39
CA THR A 402 -26.62 -3.87 -12.76
C THR A 402 -26.64 -2.34 -12.84
N ILE A 403 -27.22 -1.67 -11.85
CA ILE A 403 -27.21 -0.20 -11.75
C ILE A 403 -25.76 0.31 -11.63
N GLU A 404 -24.96 -0.33 -10.79
CA GLU A 404 -23.54 -0.02 -10.66
C GLU A 404 -22.79 -0.16 -12.01
N ALA A 405 -23.08 -1.24 -12.75
CA ALA A 405 -22.48 -1.48 -14.07
C ALA A 405 -22.87 -0.38 -15.08
N ILE A 406 -24.14 0.05 -15.09
CA ILE A 406 -24.62 1.17 -15.92
C ILE A 406 -23.85 2.45 -15.58
N ASN A 407 -23.69 2.75 -14.28
CA ASN A 407 -22.98 3.94 -13.83
C ASN A 407 -21.48 3.91 -14.24
N HIS A 408 -20.81 2.75 -14.15
CA HIS A 408 -19.43 2.60 -14.61
C HIS A 408 -19.29 2.79 -16.11
N ALA A 409 -20.19 2.21 -16.91
CA ALA A 409 -20.17 2.37 -18.37
C ALA A 409 -20.44 3.84 -18.77
N LYS A 410 -21.43 4.51 -18.15
CA LYS A 410 -21.70 5.92 -18.36
C LYS A 410 -20.52 6.83 -17.94
N ALA A 411 -19.90 6.56 -16.81
CA ALA A 411 -18.74 7.32 -16.32
C ALA A 411 -17.52 7.16 -17.24
N ALA A 412 -17.36 5.99 -17.89
CA ALA A 412 -16.32 5.73 -18.87
C ALA A 412 -16.67 6.25 -20.28
N GLY A 413 -17.92 6.71 -20.53
CA GLY A 413 -18.36 7.18 -21.84
C GLY A 413 -18.46 6.06 -22.89
N VAL A 414 -18.76 4.84 -22.46
CA VAL A 414 -18.82 3.63 -23.30
C VAL A 414 -20.26 3.34 -23.71
N ASP A 415 -20.48 2.98 -24.97
CA ASP A 415 -21.83 2.62 -25.45
C ASP A 415 -22.29 1.31 -24.85
N ILE A 416 -23.58 1.26 -24.49
CA ILE A 416 -24.17 0.13 -23.78
C ILE A 416 -25.07 -0.65 -24.73
N ILE A 417 -24.84 -1.96 -24.86
CA ILE A 417 -25.72 -2.92 -25.49
C ILE A 417 -26.30 -3.80 -24.39
N VAL A 418 -27.61 -3.98 -24.36
CA VAL A 418 -28.28 -4.80 -23.34
C VAL A 418 -28.57 -6.19 -23.88
N ALA A 419 -28.01 -7.20 -23.24
CA ALA A 419 -28.32 -8.61 -23.50
C ALA A 419 -29.32 -9.13 -22.46
N ILE A 420 -30.57 -9.32 -22.84
CA ILE A 420 -31.63 -9.86 -21.98
C ILE A 420 -31.54 -11.39 -22.02
N ASN A 421 -30.89 -11.95 -20.99
CA ASN A 421 -30.56 -13.38 -20.92
C ASN A 421 -31.66 -14.21 -20.23
N LYS A 422 -31.56 -15.52 -20.30
CA LYS A 422 -32.48 -16.52 -19.74
C LYS A 422 -33.89 -16.48 -20.36
N MET A 423 -33.98 -16.15 -21.66
CA MET A 423 -35.27 -16.15 -22.41
C MET A 423 -35.87 -17.54 -22.55
N ASP A 424 -35.16 -18.60 -22.17
CA ASP A 424 -35.62 -19.99 -22.13
C ASP A 424 -36.56 -20.27 -20.95
N LYS A 425 -36.59 -19.39 -19.94
CA LYS A 425 -37.46 -19.58 -18.75
C LYS A 425 -38.91 -19.24 -19.05
N PRO A 426 -39.86 -20.05 -18.52
CA PRO A 426 -41.29 -19.75 -18.68
C PRO A 426 -41.67 -18.44 -17.96
N GLY A 427 -42.30 -17.53 -18.72
CA GLY A 427 -42.69 -16.19 -18.20
C GLY A 427 -41.62 -15.09 -18.37
N ALA A 428 -40.53 -15.37 -19.07
CA ALA A 428 -39.53 -14.35 -19.44
C ALA A 428 -40.18 -13.32 -20.38
N THR A 429 -40.11 -12.03 -20.03
CA THR A 429 -40.63 -10.94 -20.86
C THR A 429 -39.58 -9.83 -20.96
N THR A 430 -39.45 -9.28 -22.17
CA THR A 430 -38.53 -8.18 -22.46
C THR A 430 -39.07 -6.84 -21.99
N ASP A 431 -40.39 -6.62 -22.07
CA ASP A 431 -41.06 -5.33 -21.84
C ASP A 431 -40.79 -4.77 -20.42
N ARG A 432 -40.78 -5.65 -19.41
CA ARG A 432 -40.49 -5.28 -18.03
C ARG A 432 -39.07 -4.70 -17.88
N ILE A 433 -38.11 -5.33 -18.53
CA ILE A 433 -36.70 -4.89 -18.45
C ILE A 433 -36.52 -3.58 -19.22
N MET A 434 -37.12 -3.49 -20.41
CA MET A 434 -37.06 -2.28 -21.23
C MET A 434 -37.69 -1.08 -20.48
N GLN A 435 -38.77 -1.30 -19.75
CA GLN A 435 -39.37 -0.27 -18.89
C GLN A 435 -38.43 0.14 -17.75
N GLN A 436 -37.80 -0.81 -17.08
CA GLN A 436 -36.83 -0.52 -16.01
C GLN A 436 -35.56 0.21 -16.55
N LEU A 437 -35.09 -0.11 -17.76
CA LEU A 437 -33.94 0.56 -18.37
C LEU A 437 -34.19 2.06 -18.60
N THR A 438 -35.42 2.44 -18.93
CA THR A 438 -35.78 3.86 -19.14
C THR A 438 -35.67 4.69 -17.86
N GLU A 439 -35.79 4.06 -16.68
CA GLU A 439 -35.55 4.76 -15.39
C GLU A 439 -34.06 5.17 -15.22
N TYR A 440 -33.17 4.54 -15.96
CA TYR A 440 -31.74 4.81 -15.94
C TYR A 440 -31.22 5.50 -17.21
N ASP A 441 -32.08 6.20 -17.96
CA ASP A 441 -31.78 6.89 -19.22
C ASP A 441 -31.21 5.97 -20.32
N LEU A 442 -31.60 4.71 -20.34
CA LEU A 442 -31.29 3.75 -21.40
C LEU A 442 -32.60 3.44 -22.15
N ILE A 443 -32.86 4.22 -23.20
CA ILE A 443 -34.08 4.07 -23.98
C ILE A 443 -33.84 3.04 -25.09
N PRO A 444 -34.61 1.93 -25.13
CA PRO A 444 -34.48 0.94 -26.18
C PRO A 444 -34.73 1.50 -27.58
N GLU A 445 -34.02 0.96 -28.59
CA GLU A 445 -34.19 1.30 -30.01
C GLU A 445 -35.66 1.13 -30.44
N GLU A 446 -36.35 0.06 -29.97
CA GLU A 446 -37.75 -0.20 -30.25
C GLU A 446 -38.68 0.93 -29.79
N TRP A 447 -38.26 1.72 -28.81
CA TRP A 447 -39.02 2.86 -28.28
C TRP A 447 -38.47 4.22 -28.77
N GLY A 448 -37.58 4.17 -29.78
CA GLY A 448 -36.99 5.35 -30.41
C GLY A 448 -35.77 5.93 -29.71
N GLY A 449 -35.08 5.16 -28.87
CA GLY A 449 -33.82 5.52 -28.26
C GLY A 449 -32.60 4.93 -29.00
N ASP A 450 -31.46 5.01 -28.36
CA ASP A 450 -30.15 4.61 -28.93
C ASP A 450 -29.60 3.29 -28.35
N THR A 451 -30.31 2.68 -27.38
CA THR A 451 -29.84 1.46 -26.70
C THR A 451 -30.32 0.21 -27.40
N ILE A 452 -29.42 -0.59 -27.93
CA ILE A 452 -29.73 -1.86 -28.57
C ILE A 452 -29.99 -2.91 -27.47
N CYS A 453 -31.22 -3.53 -27.51
CA CYS A 453 -31.62 -4.60 -26.63
C CYS A 453 -31.78 -5.91 -27.39
N VAL A 454 -31.01 -6.93 -27.02
CA VAL A 454 -31.04 -8.24 -27.68
C VAL A 454 -31.50 -9.32 -26.70
N PRO A 455 -32.66 -9.94 -26.94
CA PRO A 455 -33.12 -11.09 -26.14
C PRO A 455 -32.28 -12.33 -26.51
N VAL A 456 -31.59 -12.91 -25.52
CA VAL A 456 -30.68 -14.05 -25.70
C VAL A 456 -30.98 -15.18 -24.71
N SER A 457 -30.52 -16.38 -25.04
CA SER A 457 -30.40 -17.47 -24.06
C SER A 457 -29.03 -18.12 -24.19
N ALA A 458 -28.21 -17.99 -23.18
CA ALA A 458 -26.90 -18.64 -23.10
C ALA A 458 -27.02 -20.18 -23.13
N LEU A 459 -28.05 -20.71 -22.45
CA LEU A 459 -28.30 -22.17 -22.36
C LEU A 459 -28.66 -22.79 -23.68
N THR A 460 -29.63 -22.20 -24.42
CA THR A 460 -30.11 -22.70 -25.71
C THR A 460 -29.36 -22.13 -26.91
N ARG A 461 -28.39 -21.20 -26.65
CA ARG A 461 -27.64 -20.47 -27.68
C ARG A 461 -28.50 -19.66 -28.63
N MET A 462 -29.66 -19.18 -28.15
CA MET A 462 -30.58 -18.40 -28.94
C MET A 462 -30.06 -16.97 -29.13
N ASN A 463 -30.07 -16.43 -30.33
CA ASN A 463 -29.72 -15.07 -30.73
C ASN A 463 -28.28 -14.61 -30.32
N ILE A 464 -27.35 -15.51 -30.06
CA ILE A 464 -25.97 -15.14 -29.76
C ILE A 464 -25.32 -14.46 -30.96
N ASP A 465 -25.51 -15.04 -32.17
CA ASP A 465 -24.98 -14.45 -33.40
C ASP A 465 -25.53 -13.03 -33.63
N LYS A 466 -26.82 -12.80 -33.34
CA LYS A 466 -27.45 -11.48 -33.42
C LYS A 466 -26.79 -10.47 -32.45
N LEU A 467 -26.45 -10.92 -31.25
CA LEU A 467 -25.73 -10.06 -30.28
C LEU A 467 -24.33 -9.69 -30.81
N LEU A 468 -23.60 -10.64 -31.37
CA LEU A 468 -22.29 -10.39 -31.95
C LEU A 468 -22.38 -9.44 -33.16
N GLU A 469 -23.39 -9.62 -34.05
CA GLU A 469 -23.65 -8.70 -35.15
C GLU A 469 -23.98 -7.29 -34.68
N SER A 470 -24.77 -7.15 -33.61
CA SER A 470 -25.08 -5.85 -33.01
C SER A 470 -23.81 -5.16 -32.46
N ILE A 471 -22.90 -5.91 -31.83
CA ILE A 471 -21.62 -5.40 -31.36
C ILE A 471 -20.77 -4.88 -32.52
N LEU A 472 -20.68 -5.63 -33.63
CA LEU A 472 -19.94 -5.22 -34.81
C LEU A 472 -20.55 -3.99 -35.47
N LEU A 473 -21.88 -3.88 -35.51
CA LEU A 473 -22.58 -2.71 -36.04
C LEU A 473 -22.27 -1.44 -35.25
N VAL A 474 -22.32 -1.50 -33.91
CA VAL A 474 -21.95 -0.37 -33.05
C VAL A 474 -20.47 -0.02 -33.23
N ALA A 475 -19.59 -1.01 -33.34
CA ALA A 475 -18.16 -0.78 -33.58
C ALA A 475 -17.88 -0.08 -34.92
N GLU A 476 -18.63 -0.43 -35.97
CA GLU A 476 -18.56 0.21 -37.29
C GLU A 476 -19.04 1.66 -37.21
N MET A 477 -20.14 1.93 -36.51
CA MET A 477 -20.63 3.30 -36.27
C MET A 477 -19.63 4.18 -35.55
N LYS A 478 -18.84 3.62 -34.62
CA LYS A 478 -17.78 4.32 -33.87
C LYS A 478 -16.51 4.57 -34.68
N GLU A 479 -16.37 3.97 -35.86
CA GLU A 479 -15.15 4.07 -36.68
C GLU A 479 -13.85 3.85 -35.87
N LEU A 480 -13.75 2.73 -35.14
CA LEU A 480 -12.60 2.44 -34.28
C LEU A 480 -11.31 2.35 -35.08
N LYS A 481 -10.35 3.23 -34.84
CA LYS A 481 -9.07 3.32 -35.57
C LYS A 481 -7.89 3.28 -34.60
N ALA A 482 -6.77 2.73 -35.04
CA ALA A 482 -5.49 2.77 -34.34
C ALA A 482 -4.33 2.73 -35.35
N ASN A 483 -3.16 3.16 -34.94
CA ASN A 483 -1.95 3.12 -35.76
C ASN A 483 -1.12 1.89 -35.40
N PRO A 484 -1.08 0.84 -36.23
CA PRO A 484 -0.33 -0.39 -35.97
C PRO A 484 1.20 -0.23 -36.07
N ASN A 485 1.68 0.84 -36.71
CA ASN A 485 3.11 1.04 -36.98
C ASN A 485 3.86 1.77 -35.86
N ARG A 486 3.15 2.20 -34.82
CA ARG A 486 3.70 2.91 -33.65
C ARG A 486 4.17 1.94 -32.58
N ALA A 487 4.99 2.43 -31.62
CA ALA A 487 5.31 1.71 -30.40
C ALA A 487 4.02 1.39 -29.62
N ALA A 488 3.94 0.20 -29.04
CA ALA A 488 2.73 -0.25 -28.36
C ALA A 488 2.42 0.60 -27.14
N LYS A 489 1.15 0.99 -27.03
CA LYS A 489 0.55 1.66 -25.85
C LYS A 489 -0.74 0.95 -25.48
N GLY A 490 -1.03 0.84 -24.20
CA GLY A 490 -2.26 0.18 -23.75
C GLY A 490 -2.35 0.11 -22.23
N ILE A 491 -3.16 -0.85 -21.74
CA ILE A 491 -3.50 -0.98 -20.33
C ILE A 491 -3.17 -2.37 -19.80
N VAL A 492 -2.72 -2.43 -18.55
CA VAL A 492 -2.56 -3.67 -17.79
C VAL A 492 -3.94 -4.12 -17.29
N ILE A 493 -4.45 -5.24 -17.78
CA ILE A 493 -5.72 -5.81 -17.32
C ILE A 493 -5.53 -6.42 -15.95
N GLU A 494 -4.53 -7.30 -15.83
CA GLU A 494 -4.26 -8.05 -14.61
C GLU A 494 -2.78 -8.40 -14.50
N ALA A 495 -2.29 -8.58 -13.27
CA ALA A 495 -0.92 -8.98 -13.01
C ALA A 495 -0.85 -10.03 -11.90
N ARG A 496 0.01 -11.02 -12.10
CA ARG A 496 0.23 -12.12 -11.16
C ARG A 496 1.71 -12.44 -10.99
N LEU A 497 2.04 -13.07 -9.88
CA LEU A 497 3.40 -13.51 -9.60
C LEU A 497 3.46 -15.05 -9.63
N ASP A 498 4.08 -15.61 -10.66
CA ASP A 498 4.32 -17.05 -10.74
C ASP A 498 5.70 -17.38 -10.14
N LYS A 499 5.73 -18.41 -9.29
CA LYS A 499 6.94 -18.85 -8.59
C LYS A 499 8.10 -19.22 -9.54
N ASN A 500 7.79 -19.78 -10.71
CA ASN A 500 8.78 -20.28 -11.67
C ASN A 500 9.07 -19.31 -12.82
N ARG A 501 8.06 -18.55 -13.23
CA ARG A 501 8.11 -17.66 -14.40
C ARG A 501 8.36 -16.20 -14.03
N GLY A 502 8.19 -15.85 -12.75
CA GLY A 502 8.29 -14.49 -12.25
C GLY A 502 7.00 -13.69 -12.49
N PRO A 503 7.09 -12.35 -12.54
CA PRO A 503 5.93 -11.50 -12.83
C PRO A 503 5.38 -11.78 -14.22
N ILE A 504 4.07 -11.96 -14.29
CA ILE A 504 3.28 -12.15 -15.49
C ILE A 504 2.21 -11.07 -15.51
N ALA A 505 2.05 -10.37 -16.61
CA ALA A 505 1.00 -9.38 -16.78
C ALA A 505 0.18 -9.66 -18.04
N THR A 506 -1.12 -9.52 -17.94
CA THR A 506 -2.04 -9.54 -19.07
C THR A 506 -2.25 -8.11 -19.54
N LEU A 507 -1.82 -7.83 -20.76
CA LEU A 507 -1.89 -6.50 -21.37
C LEU A 507 -2.95 -6.49 -22.45
N LEU A 508 -3.64 -5.37 -22.58
CA LEU A 508 -4.47 -5.04 -23.73
C LEU A 508 -3.78 -3.94 -24.53
N VAL A 509 -3.35 -4.24 -25.74
CA VAL A 509 -2.77 -3.25 -26.64
C VAL A 509 -3.90 -2.38 -27.19
N GLN A 510 -3.85 -1.06 -26.98
CA GLN A 510 -4.84 -0.12 -27.50
C GLN A 510 -4.37 0.54 -28.80
N ASN A 511 -3.09 0.91 -28.87
CA ASN A 511 -2.48 1.53 -30.03
C ASN A 511 -1.09 0.94 -30.27
N GLY A 512 -0.59 0.95 -31.49
CA GLY A 512 0.71 0.40 -31.82
C GLY A 512 0.76 -1.11 -31.88
N ALA A 513 1.94 -1.66 -32.09
CA ALA A 513 2.20 -3.09 -32.06
C ALA A 513 3.30 -3.43 -31.06
N LEU A 514 3.03 -4.42 -30.19
CA LEU A 514 3.98 -4.93 -29.21
C LEU A 514 4.74 -6.14 -29.79
N HIS A 515 6.06 -6.07 -29.76
CA HIS A 515 6.92 -7.13 -30.25
C HIS A 515 7.67 -7.85 -29.12
N SER A 516 7.99 -9.12 -29.36
CA SER A 516 8.87 -9.85 -28.45
C SER A 516 10.27 -9.26 -28.47
N GLY A 517 10.74 -8.77 -27.33
CA GLY A 517 12.03 -8.08 -27.17
C GLY A 517 11.91 -6.60 -26.84
N ASP A 518 10.73 -6.02 -26.99
CA ASP A 518 10.48 -4.62 -26.65
C ASP A 518 10.66 -4.37 -25.16
N ILE A 519 11.05 -3.16 -24.84
CA ILE A 519 11.14 -2.68 -23.46
C ILE A 519 9.85 -1.96 -23.16
N ILE A 520 9.18 -2.36 -22.10
CA ILE A 520 7.94 -1.75 -21.66
C ILE A 520 8.08 -1.14 -20.27
N VAL A 521 7.41 -0.02 -20.08
CA VAL A 521 7.17 0.63 -18.79
C VAL A 521 5.70 0.48 -18.50
N ALA A 522 5.36 -0.13 -17.38
CA ALA A 522 3.98 -0.28 -16.91
C ALA A 522 3.90 0.25 -15.48
N GLY A 523 3.31 1.43 -15.29
CA GLY A 523 3.24 2.10 -14.00
C GLY A 523 4.61 2.26 -13.35
N THR A 524 4.82 1.53 -12.24
CA THR A 524 6.08 1.49 -11.48
C THR A 524 6.97 0.29 -11.82
N SER A 525 6.66 -0.46 -12.87
CA SER A 525 7.44 -1.62 -13.31
C SER A 525 8.03 -1.40 -14.71
N VAL A 526 9.24 -1.89 -14.93
CA VAL A 526 9.91 -1.87 -16.22
C VAL A 526 10.45 -3.25 -16.52
N GLY A 527 10.45 -3.64 -17.78
CA GLY A 527 11.05 -4.90 -18.20
C GLY A 527 11.11 -5.07 -19.69
N ARG A 528 11.81 -6.12 -20.10
CA ARG A 528 11.88 -6.50 -21.50
C ARG A 528 10.98 -7.70 -21.76
N VAL A 529 10.08 -7.60 -22.71
CA VAL A 529 9.17 -8.68 -23.12
C VAL A 529 9.97 -9.88 -23.61
N ARG A 530 10.00 -10.95 -22.83
CA ARG A 530 10.72 -12.18 -23.17
C ARG A 530 9.85 -13.14 -23.96
N VAL A 531 8.62 -13.28 -23.53
CA VAL A 531 7.63 -14.19 -24.14
C VAL A 531 6.28 -13.50 -24.09
N MET A 532 5.55 -13.56 -25.20
CA MET A 532 4.13 -13.21 -25.28
C MET A 532 3.33 -14.46 -25.58
N VAL A 533 2.17 -14.58 -24.95
CA VAL A 533 1.25 -15.69 -25.08
C VAL A 533 -0.15 -15.14 -25.34
N ASP A 534 -0.87 -15.70 -26.30
CA ASP A 534 -2.25 -15.33 -26.57
C ASP A 534 -3.23 -16.00 -25.59
N ASP A 535 -4.52 -15.66 -25.70
CA ASP A 535 -5.63 -16.24 -24.92
C ASP A 535 -5.76 -17.77 -25.03
N LYS A 536 -5.16 -18.37 -26.06
CA LYS A 536 -5.17 -19.82 -26.34
C LYS A 536 -3.89 -20.52 -25.88
N GLY A 537 -3.02 -19.82 -25.12
CA GLY A 537 -1.77 -20.38 -24.64
C GLY A 537 -0.65 -20.50 -25.66
N ARG A 538 -0.79 -19.93 -26.87
CA ARG A 538 0.21 -20.01 -27.93
C ARG A 538 1.16 -18.85 -27.88
N LYS A 539 2.43 -19.10 -28.16
CA LYS A 539 3.44 -18.04 -28.22
C LYS A 539 3.25 -17.20 -29.47
N VAL A 540 3.14 -15.91 -29.29
CA VAL A 540 3.06 -14.92 -30.37
C VAL A 540 4.30 -14.03 -30.35
N LYS A 541 4.68 -13.51 -31.52
CA LYS A 541 5.85 -12.61 -31.65
C LYS A 541 5.44 -11.15 -31.70
N GLU A 542 4.23 -10.91 -32.11
CA GLU A 542 3.67 -9.57 -32.32
C GLU A 542 2.22 -9.55 -31.86
N ALA A 543 1.82 -8.46 -31.21
CA ALA A 543 0.46 -8.19 -30.80
C ALA A 543 0.07 -6.78 -31.24
N GLY A 544 -0.86 -6.68 -32.19
CA GLY A 544 -1.39 -5.41 -32.70
C GLY A 544 -2.49 -4.84 -31.79
N PRO A 545 -3.13 -3.76 -32.22
CA PRO A 545 -4.22 -3.12 -31.47
C PRO A 545 -5.37 -4.07 -31.17
N SER A 546 -6.02 -3.87 -30.02
CA SER A 546 -7.15 -4.65 -29.50
C SER A 546 -6.85 -6.13 -29.21
N VAL A 547 -5.57 -6.52 -29.18
CA VAL A 547 -5.17 -7.89 -28.88
C VAL A 547 -4.76 -8.02 -27.40
N PRO A 548 -5.42 -8.89 -26.62
CA PRO A 548 -4.98 -9.21 -25.28
C PRO A 548 -3.80 -10.19 -25.34
N VAL A 549 -2.75 -9.93 -24.57
CA VAL A 549 -1.56 -10.79 -24.48
C VAL A 549 -1.05 -10.92 -23.07
N GLU A 550 -0.68 -12.13 -22.69
CA GLU A 550 0.04 -12.42 -21.47
C GLU A 550 1.54 -12.27 -21.73
N ILE A 551 2.20 -11.42 -20.97
CA ILE A 551 3.63 -11.16 -21.12
C ILE A 551 4.43 -11.63 -19.92
N MET A 552 5.70 -11.99 -20.17
CA MET A 552 6.68 -12.34 -19.16
C MET A 552 7.94 -11.51 -19.37
N GLY A 553 8.54 -11.03 -18.30
CA GLY A 553 9.83 -10.33 -18.37
C GLY A 553 9.89 -8.98 -17.64
N LEU A 554 8.82 -8.56 -17.00
CA LEU A 554 8.80 -7.43 -16.09
C LEU A 554 9.68 -7.69 -14.86
N ALA A 555 10.18 -6.63 -14.24
CA ALA A 555 10.95 -6.72 -12.99
C ALA A 555 10.06 -7.02 -11.78
N GLU A 556 8.90 -6.39 -11.73
CA GLU A 556 7.89 -6.53 -10.67
C GLU A 556 6.51 -6.66 -11.32
N ALA A 557 5.52 -7.15 -10.58
CA ALA A 557 4.14 -7.15 -11.04
C ALA A 557 3.61 -5.71 -11.02
N PRO A 558 3.15 -5.16 -12.17
CA PRO A 558 2.55 -3.84 -12.23
C PRO A 558 1.19 -3.82 -11.53
N GLN A 559 0.68 -2.62 -11.26
CA GLN A 559 -0.68 -2.51 -10.78
C GLN A 559 -1.66 -2.75 -11.94
N ALA A 560 -2.75 -3.43 -11.63
CA ALA A 560 -3.80 -3.60 -12.60
C ALA A 560 -4.49 -2.25 -12.89
N GLY A 561 -4.66 -1.92 -14.16
CA GLY A 561 -5.13 -0.61 -14.62
C GLY A 561 -4.02 0.40 -14.96
N ASP A 562 -2.75 0.07 -14.68
CA ASP A 562 -1.63 0.91 -15.11
C ASP A 562 -1.59 1.01 -16.64
N ALA A 563 -1.32 2.19 -17.18
CA ALA A 563 -0.96 2.33 -18.58
C ALA A 563 0.43 1.73 -18.81
N PHE A 564 0.62 1.08 -19.95
CA PHE A 564 1.93 0.64 -20.38
C PHE A 564 2.32 1.28 -21.70
N ASP A 565 3.60 1.60 -21.84
CA ASP A 565 4.20 2.16 -23.04
C ASP A 565 5.43 1.34 -23.43
N ALA A 566 5.54 1.01 -24.73
CA ALA A 566 6.74 0.42 -25.28
C ALA A 566 7.75 1.52 -25.59
N VAL A 567 8.97 1.37 -25.10
CA VAL A 567 10.02 2.40 -25.18
C VAL A 567 11.30 1.85 -25.79
N SER A 568 12.10 2.72 -26.39
CA SER A 568 13.34 2.31 -27.07
C SER A 568 14.56 2.23 -26.15
N ASP A 569 14.60 3.07 -25.07
CA ASP A 569 15.76 3.19 -24.18
C ASP A 569 15.47 2.63 -22.78
N GLU A 570 16.08 1.47 -22.48
CA GLU A 570 15.94 0.78 -21.19
C GLU A 570 16.50 1.60 -20.00
N ARG A 571 17.52 2.43 -20.25
CA ARG A 571 18.15 3.18 -19.18
C ARG A 571 17.24 4.33 -18.70
N LEU A 572 16.70 5.09 -19.64
CA LEU A 572 15.77 6.16 -19.34
C LEU A 572 14.45 5.61 -18.77
N ALA A 573 13.99 4.45 -19.26
CA ALA A 573 12.82 3.75 -18.72
C ALA A 573 13.00 3.36 -17.24
N ARG A 574 14.19 2.89 -16.85
CA ARG A 574 14.49 2.58 -15.45
C ARG A 574 14.56 3.83 -14.57
N GLU A 575 15.14 4.91 -15.09
CA GLU A 575 15.22 6.18 -14.39
C GLU A 575 13.81 6.76 -14.15
N LEU A 576 12.94 6.70 -15.15
CA LEU A 576 11.53 7.10 -15.04
C LEU A 576 10.78 6.28 -13.97
N VAL A 577 10.92 4.97 -13.99
CA VAL A 577 10.29 4.08 -12.99
C VAL A 577 10.81 4.36 -11.59
N GLU A 578 12.09 4.65 -11.43
CA GLU A 578 12.67 4.99 -10.13
C GLU A 578 12.11 6.32 -9.60
N GLN A 579 11.95 7.32 -10.48
CA GLN A 579 11.29 8.59 -10.12
C GLN A 579 9.83 8.39 -9.74
N ARG A 580 9.06 7.59 -10.50
CA ARG A 580 7.65 7.26 -10.15
C ARG A 580 7.56 6.54 -8.80
N LYS A 581 8.44 5.57 -8.53
CA LYS A 581 8.51 4.89 -7.23
C LYS A 581 8.85 5.83 -6.08
N GLN A 582 9.78 6.76 -6.30
CA GLN A 582 10.12 7.74 -5.29
C GLN A 582 8.96 8.68 -5.00
N LYS A 583 8.30 9.20 -6.05
CA LYS A 583 7.12 10.05 -5.92
C LYS A 583 5.99 9.35 -5.17
N GLN A 584 5.70 8.09 -5.51
CA GLN A 584 4.70 7.28 -4.81
C GLN A 584 5.04 7.09 -3.33
N LYS A 585 6.31 6.85 -2.99
CA LYS A 585 6.75 6.78 -1.59
C LYS A 585 6.59 8.11 -0.86
N GLU A 586 6.93 9.23 -1.49
CA GLU A 586 6.76 10.55 -0.91
C GLU A 586 5.28 10.88 -0.67
N GLU A 587 4.39 10.49 -1.59
CA GLU A 587 2.94 10.62 -1.43
C GLU A 587 2.42 9.75 -0.29
N GLN A 588 2.88 8.50 -0.17
CA GLN A 588 2.57 7.64 0.96
C GLN A 588 3.06 8.24 2.29
N PHE A 589 4.28 8.80 2.33
CA PHE A 589 4.76 9.48 3.54
C PHE A 589 3.99 10.76 3.88
N LYS A 590 3.48 11.48 2.88
CA LYS A 590 2.62 12.66 3.10
C LYS A 590 1.24 12.27 3.63
N SER A 591 0.72 11.11 3.23
CA SER A 591 -0.57 10.58 3.70
C SER A 591 -0.51 10.09 5.16
N PHE A 592 0.69 9.72 5.66
CA PHE A 592 0.88 9.54 7.09
C PHE A 592 0.84 10.92 7.76
N GLU A 593 -0.34 11.35 8.17
CA GLU A 593 -0.53 12.60 8.91
C GLU A 593 0.42 12.66 10.10
N LYS A 594 1.13 13.78 10.20
CA LYS A 594 1.93 14.05 11.40
C LYS A 594 0.99 14.06 12.60
N VAL A 595 1.24 13.19 13.56
CA VAL A 595 0.50 13.16 14.82
C VAL A 595 0.65 14.54 15.47
N THR A 596 -0.39 15.38 15.37
CA THR A 596 -0.49 16.62 16.12
C THR A 596 -1.07 16.34 17.51
N LEU A 597 -0.87 17.24 18.47
CA LEU A 597 -1.44 17.08 19.81
C LEU A 597 -2.99 16.96 19.78
N GLU A 598 -3.65 17.58 18.81
CA GLU A 598 -5.10 17.47 18.62
C GLU A 598 -5.49 16.07 18.14
N ASN A 599 -4.73 15.49 17.20
CA ASN A 599 -4.92 14.12 16.72
C ASN A 599 -4.54 13.09 17.79
N LEU A 600 -3.62 13.41 18.71
CA LEU A 600 -3.27 12.54 19.83
C LEU A 600 -4.45 12.37 20.81
N PHE A 601 -5.23 13.41 21.06
CA PHE A 601 -6.42 13.30 21.90
C PHE A 601 -7.57 12.53 21.22
N SER A 602 -7.71 12.60 19.90
CA SER A 602 -8.62 11.73 19.16
C SER A 602 -8.13 10.29 19.13
N SER A 603 -6.83 10.06 18.92
CA SER A 603 -6.21 8.73 18.95
C SER A 603 -6.26 8.08 20.34
N LEU A 604 -6.23 8.87 21.43
CA LEU A 604 -6.42 8.35 22.80
C LEU A 604 -7.86 7.91 23.06
N LYS A 605 -8.85 8.53 22.40
CA LYS A 605 -10.24 8.03 22.39
C LYS A 605 -10.39 6.81 21.48
N GLU A 606 -9.66 6.76 20.35
CA GLU A 606 -9.57 5.59 19.46
C GLU A 606 -8.79 4.43 20.09
N GLY A 607 -7.98 4.66 21.13
CA GLY A 607 -7.24 3.61 21.85
C GLY A 607 -8.10 2.60 22.61
N GLU A 608 -9.43 2.83 22.71
CA GLU A 608 -10.39 1.84 23.20
C GLU A 608 -10.89 0.90 22.08
N LEU A 609 -10.62 1.22 20.79
CA LEU A 609 -11.01 0.39 19.66
C LEU A 609 -10.12 -0.85 19.56
N LYS A 610 -10.75 -1.99 19.41
CA LYS A 610 -10.03 -3.23 19.13
C LYS A 610 -9.57 -3.21 17.68
N GLU A 611 -8.26 -3.39 17.43
CA GLU A 611 -7.73 -3.52 16.07
C GLU A 611 -7.61 -4.98 15.67
N LEU A 612 -8.16 -5.33 14.50
CA LEU A 612 -7.93 -6.60 13.83
C LEU A 612 -6.93 -6.38 12.68
N ASN A 613 -5.69 -6.77 12.91
CA ASN A 613 -4.63 -6.62 11.95
C ASN A 613 -4.64 -7.79 10.95
N ILE A 614 -4.62 -7.48 9.65
CA ILE A 614 -4.68 -8.50 8.59
C ILE A 614 -3.58 -8.26 7.57
N ILE A 615 -2.96 -9.36 7.09
CA ILE A 615 -2.10 -9.39 5.92
C ILE A 615 -2.82 -10.14 4.82
N VAL A 616 -2.99 -9.52 3.65
CA VAL A 616 -3.70 -10.10 2.51
C VAL A 616 -2.72 -10.59 1.45
N LYS A 617 -2.84 -11.84 1.04
CA LYS A 617 -2.11 -12.41 -0.10
C LYS A 617 -3.10 -13.02 -1.09
N ALA A 618 -2.97 -12.69 -2.37
CA ALA A 618 -3.80 -13.26 -3.42
C ALA A 618 -2.96 -13.67 -4.64
N ASP A 619 -3.57 -14.41 -5.53
CA ASP A 619 -2.95 -14.86 -6.78
C ASP A 619 -2.76 -13.73 -7.79
N VAL A 620 -3.70 -12.78 -7.86
CA VAL A 620 -3.68 -11.62 -8.76
C VAL A 620 -3.87 -10.30 -8.01
N GLN A 621 -3.38 -9.23 -8.62
CA GLN A 621 -3.42 -7.89 -8.00
C GLN A 621 -4.85 -7.39 -7.76
N GLY A 622 -5.74 -7.61 -8.72
CA GLY A 622 -7.15 -7.22 -8.57
C GLY A 622 -7.86 -7.91 -7.41
N SER A 623 -7.55 -9.20 -7.15
CA SER A 623 -8.09 -9.93 -6.00
C SER A 623 -7.56 -9.37 -4.67
N VAL A 624 -6.28 -8.94 -4.60
CA VAL A 624 -5.73 -8.27 -3.40
C VAL A 624 -6.54 -7.00 -3.09
N GLU A 625 -6.78 -6.18 -4.12
CA GLU A 625 -7.55 -4.94 -3.97
C GLU A 625 -8.99 -5.20 -3.53
N ALA A 626 -9.65 -6.19 -4.13
CA ALA A 626 -11.04 -6.53 -3.82
C ALA A 626 -11.20 -7.06 -2.38
N VAL A 627 -10.31 -7.97 -1.96
CA VAL A 627 -10.32 -8.50 -0.58
C VAL A 627 -10.03 -7.38 0.40
N LYS A 628 -9.03 -6.53 0.13
CA LYS A 628 -8.69 -5.38 0.97
C LYS A 628 -9.88 -4.44 1.16
N GLN A 629 -10.48 -3.98 0.08
CA GLN A 629 -11.64 -3.08 0.13
C GLN A 629 -12.85 -3.70 0.82
N SER A 630 -13.06 -5.02 0.65
CA SER A 630 -14.18 -5.71 1.29
C SER A 630 -13.96 -5.86 2.78
N LEU A 631 -12.76 -6.21 3.23
CA LEU A 631 -12.43 -6.33 4.64
C LEU A 631 -12.40 -4.98 5.37
N GLU A 632 -11.93 -3.92 4.73
CA GLU A 632 -11.95 -2.56 5.29
C GLU A 632 -13.38 -2.06 5.53
N LYS A 633 -14.35 -2.46 4.69
CA LYS A 633 -15.78 -2.12 4.86
C LYS A 633 -16.43 -2.80 6.06
N LEU A 634 -15.85 -3.88 6.60
CA LEU A 634 -16.35 -4.57 7.80
C LEU A 634 -15.98 -3.84 9.10
N SER A 635 -15.18 -2.78 9.02
CA SER A 635 -14.81 -1.98 10.20
C SER A 635 -16.05 -1.35 10.83
N ASN A 636 -16.19 -1.50 12.15
CA ASN A 636 -17.26 -0.97 12.97
C ASN A 636 -16.69 0.01 14.01
N ASP A 637 -17.57 0.72 14.73
CA ASP A 637 -17.20 1.68 15.78
C ASP A 637 -16.46 1.03 16.98
N GLU A 638 -16.56 -0.29 17.16
CA GLU A 638 -15.92 -1.04 18.25
C GLU A 638 -14.67 -1.82 17.79
N VAL A 639 -14.63 -2.26 16.52
CA VAL A 639 -13.53 -3.04 15.95
C VAL A 639 -13.10 -2.46 14.62
N ARG A 640 -11.85 -2.08 14.51
CA ARG A 640 -11.25 -1.56 13.28
C ARG A 640 -10.44 -2.65 12.59
N VAL A 641 -10.79 -2.96 11.34
CA VAL A 641 -9.99 -3.85 10.48
C VAL A 641 -8.89 -3.04 9.83
N LYS A 642 -7.63 -3.44 10.07
CA LYS A 642 -6.45 -2.75 9.54
C LYS A 642 -5.62 -3.68 8.68
N ILE A 643 -5.51 -3.36 7.41
CA ILE A 643 -4.68 -4.13 6.50
C ILE A 643 -3.25 -3.56 6.52
N ILE A 644 -2.33 -4.34 7.11
CA ILE A 644 -0.93 -3.94 7.25
C ILE A 644 -0.19 -4.06 5.93
N HIS A 645 -0.41 -5.18 5.24
CA HIS A 645 0.27 -5.47 3.98
C HIS A 645 -0.65 -6.24 3.04
N GLY A 646 -0.59 -5.89 1.75
CA GLY A 646 -1.25 -6.62 0.67
C GLY A 646 -0.27 -6.91 -0.45
N GLY A 647 -0.25 -8.13 -0.95
CA GLY A 647 0.68 -8.49 -2.02
C GLY A 647 0.24 -9.71 -2.82
N VAL A 648 0.80 -9.84 -4.01
CA VAL A 648 0.51 -10.92 -4.95
C VAL A 648 1.50 -12.07 -4.76
N GLY A 649 1.01 -13.31 -4.93
CA GLY A 649 1.79 -14.53 -4.88
C GLY A 649 1.62 -15.35 -3.61
N ALA A 650 2.39 -16.42 -3.47
CA ALA A 650 2.34 -17.33 -2.33
C ALA A 650 2.73 -16.62 -1.01
N ILE A 651 2.22 -17.13 0.10
CA ILE A 651 2.58 -16.64 1.43
C ILE A 651 4.00 -17.09 1.75
N ASN A 652 4.89 -16.14 2.02
CA ASN A 652 6.31 -16.33 2.24
C ASN A 652 6.67 -16.24 3.74
N GLU A 653 7.90 -16.65 4.08
CA GLU A 653 8.44 -16.54 5.44
C GLU A 653 8.43 -15.07 5.95
N SER A 654 8.74 -14.11 5.10
CA SER A 654 8.72 -12.68 5.47
C SER A 654 7.32 -12.20 5.87
N ASP A 655 6.26 -12.74 5.24
CA ASP A 655 4.88 -12.41 5.58
C ASP A 655 4.52 -12.95 6.96
N VAL A 656 4.98 -14.17 7.29
CA VAL A 656 4.78 -14.77 8.61
C VAL A 656 5.52 -13.99 9.70
N MET A 657 6.76 -13.57 9.44
CA MET A 657 7.51 -12.72 10.36
C MET A 657 6.81 -11.38 10.61
N LEU A 658 6.27 -10.76 9.54
CA LEU A 658 5.52 -9.52 9.66
C LEU A 658 4.23 -9.72 10.46
N ALA A 659 3.52 -10.84 10.23
CA ALA A 659 2.30 -11.16 10.94
C ALA A 659 2.57 -11.38 12.44
N ASN A 660 3.63 -12.10 12.78
CA ASN A 660 4.04 -12.31 14.16
C ASN A 660 4.41 -10.98 14.86
N ALA A 661 5.20 -10.13 14.19
CA ALA A 661 5.60 -8.83 14.74
C ALA A 661 4.42 -7.86 14.94
N SER A 662 3.37 -7.99 14.14
CA SER A 662 2.20 -7.10 14.14
C SER A 662 0.96 -7.70 14.79
N ASN A 663 1.06 -8.93 15.32
CA ASN A 663 -0.07 -9.71 15.82
C ASN A 663 -1.22 -9.76 14.80
N ALA A 664 -0.90 -10.08 13.54
CA ALA A 664 -1.82 -10.06 12.42
C ALA A 664 -2.18 -11.48 11.96
N ILE A 665 -3.39 -11.62 11.40
CA ILE A 665 -3.84 -12.84 10.73
C ILE A 665 -3.45 -12.75 9.24
N ILE A 666 -3.01 -13.87 8.66
CA ILE A 666 -2.72 -13.93 7.22
C ILE A 666 -3.91 -14.51 6.48
N VAL A 667 -4.47 -13.73 5.58
CA VAL A 667 -5.55 -14.13 4.68
C VAL A 667 -4.95 -14.41 3.30
N GLY A 668 -5.02 -15.67 2.87
CA GLY A 668 -4.60 -16.12 1.55
C GLY A 668 -5.80 -16.36 0.64
N PHE A 669 -5.94 -15.56 -0.42
CA PHE A 669 -7.00 -15.73 -1.42
C PHE A 669 -6.47 -16.46 -2.65
N ASN A 670 -6.98 -17.65 -2.92
CA ASN A 670 -6.56 -18.55 -3.99
C ASN A 670 -5.05 -18.90 -4.01
N VAL A 671 -4.35 -18.66 -2.89
CA VAL A 671 -2.92 -18.96 -2.71
C VAL A 671 -2.70 -19.95 -1.56
N ARG A 672 -1.50 -20.50 -1.51
CA ARG A 672 -1.08 -21.42 -0.44
C ARG A 672 0.24 -20.94 0.15
N PRO A 673 0.48 -21.21 1.44
CA PRO A 673 1.76 -20.92 2.06
C PRO A 673 2.87 -21.81 1.48
N ASP A 674 4.07 -21.27 1.37
CA ASP A 674 5.26 -22.06 1.12
C ASP A 674 5.50 -23.02 2.30
N PRO A 675 6.09 -24.21 2.08
CA PRO A 675 6.32 -25.19 3.16
C PRO A 675 7.09 -24.62 4.35
N VAL A 676 8.04 -23.72 4.10
CA VAL A 676 8.81 -23.05 5.17
C VAL A 676 7.93 -22.05 5.92
N ALA A 677 7.11 -21.29 5.22
CA ALA A 677 6.17 -20.34 5.80
C ALA A 677 5.14 -21.07 6.69
N ALA A 678 4.62 -22.23 6.25
CA ALA A 678 3.69 -23.02 7.02
C ALA A 678 4.30 -23.52 8.34
N GLN A 679 5.55 -24.04 8.30
CA GLN A 679 6.27 -24.49 9.49
C GLN A 679 6.58 -23.34 10.46
N ASN A 680 6.97 -22.18 9.94
CA ASN A 680 7.21 -21.00 10.76
C ASN A 680 5.93 -20.49 11.40
N ALA A 681 4.83 -20.44 10.66
CA ALA A 681 3.53 -20.04 11.18
C ALA A 681 3.04 -20.95 12.33
N GLU A 682 3.20 -22.27 12.19
CA GLU A 682 2.87 -23.23 13.23
C GLU A 682 3.76 -23.06 14.48
N ARG A 683 5.06 -22.81 14.27
CA ARG A 683 5.99 -22.56 15.39
C ARG A 683 5.69 -21.26 16.11
N ASP A 684 5.41 -20.19 15.37
CA ASP A 684 5.24 -18.85 15.90
C ASP A 684 3.78 -18.53 16.29
N GLY A 685 2.86 -19.50 16.06
CA GLY A 685 1.44 -19.38 16.40
C GLY A 685 0.67 -18.39 15.54
N VAL A 686 1.12 -18.10 14.30
CA VAL A 686 0.46 -17.21 13.36
C VAL A 686 -0.67 -17.95 12.64
N ASP A 687 -1.88 -17.41 12.68
CA ASP A 687 -3.04 -17.99 11.98
C ASP A 687 -2.98 -17.65 10.47
N ILE A 688 -3.03 -18.70 9.64
CA ILE A 688 -3.08 -18.57 8.17
C ILE A 688 -4.40 -19.17 7.69
N ARG A 689 -5.26 -18.31 7.13
CA ARG A 689 -6.55 -18.71 6.54
C ARG A 689 -6.48 -18.62 5.03
N CYS A 690 -6.86 -19.70 4.34
CA CYS A 690 -6.78 -19.78 2.88
C CYS A 690 -8.15 -20.03 2.27
N TYR A 691 -8.65 -19.08 1.51
CA TYR A 691 -9.95 -19.10 0.85
C TYR A 691 -9.83 -19.21 -0.66
N ARG A 692 -10.87 -19.74 -1.30
CA ARG A 692 -11.02 -19.76 -2.76
C ARG A 692 -12.19 -18.92 -3.23
N ILE A 693 -13.16 -18.69 -2.34
CA ILE A 693 -14.37 -17.90 -2.60
C ILE A 693 -14.33 -16.69 -1.68
N ILE A 694 -14.61 -15.51 -2.23
CA ILE A 694 -14.52 -14.27 -1.46
C ILE A 694 -15.57 -14.18 -0.34
N TYR A 695 -16.74 -14.78 -0.55
CA TYR A 695 -17.80 -14.82 0.45
C TYR A 695 -17.36 -15.54 1.73
N ASP A 696 -16.72 -16.72 1.58
CA ASP A 696 -16.23 -17.50 2.71
C ASP A 696 -15.22 -16.68 3.55
N CYS A 697 -14.40 -15.86 2.87
CA CYS A 697 -13.43 -14.99 3.53
C CYS A 697 -14.13 -13.87 4.31
N ILE A 698 -15.13 -13.23 3.72
CA ILE A 698 -15.88 -12.13 4.34
C ILE A 698 -16.65 -12.64 5.54
N ASP A 699 -17.39 -13.74 5.39
CA ASP A 699 -18.25 -14.33 6.43
C ASP A 699 -17.42 -14.81 7.65
N GLU A 700 -16.25 -15.42 7.43
CA GLU A 700 -15.39 -15.88 8.53
C GLU A 700 -14.77 -14.69 9.29
N ILE A 701 -14.33 -13.65 8.59
CA ILE A 701 -13.79 -12.45 9.24
C ILE A 701 -14.90 -11.66 9.95
N GLU A 702 -16.10 -11.57 9.37
CA GLU A 702 -17.26 -10.99 10.06
C GLU A 702 -17.63 -11.74 11.34
N ALA A 703 -17.61 -13.09 11.30
CA ALA A 703 -17.81 -13.91 12.48
C ALA A 703 -16.69 -13.69 13.53
N ALA A 704 -15.44 -13.50 13.09
CA ALA A 704 -14.34 -13.17 14.00
C ALA A 704 -14.53 -11.80 14.65
N ILE A 705 -14.96 -10.80 13.90
CA ILE A 705 -15.28 -9.46 14.43
C ILE A 705 -16.42 -9.54 15.45
N LYS A 706 -17.52 -10.26 15.13
CA LYS A 706 -18.62 -10.50 16.06
C LYS A 706 -18.16 -11.18 17.34
N GLY A 707 -17.20 -12.13 17.23
CA GLY A 707 -16.57 -12.78 18.39
C GLY A 707 -15.76 -11.83 19.27
N MET A 708 -15.21 -10.75 18.68
CA MET A 708 -14.43 -9.73 19.39
C MET A 708 -15.29 -8.65 20.07
N LEU A 709 -16.57 -8.49 19.68
CA LEU A 709 -17.48 -7.50 20.26
C LEU A 709 -17.69 -7.78 21.76
N ALA A 710 -17.85 -6.74 22.54
CA ALA A 710 -18.25 -6.88 23.93
C ALA A 710 -19.68 -7.44 24.01
N PRO A 711 -19.96 -8.41 24.91
CA PRO A 711 -21.32 -8.91 25.05
C PRO A 711 -22.26 -7.80 25.48
N LYS A 712 -23.30 -7.58 24.72
CA LYS A 712 -24.39 -6.67 25.08
C LYS A 712 -25.39 -7.43 25.94
N PHE A 713 -25.91 -6.78 26.96
CA PHE A 713 -26.86 -7.37 27.87
C PHE A 713 -28.25 -6.83 27.59
N ARG A 714 -29.21 -7.73 27.39
CA ARG A 714 -30.62 -7.40 27.23
C ARG A 714 -31.43 -7.92 28.39
N GLU A 715 -32.27 -7.07 28.95
CA GLU A 715 -33.25 -7.52 29.93
C GLU A 715 -34.45 -8.16 29.23
N VAL A 716 -34.69 -9.43 29.56
CA VAL A 716 -35.84 -10.17 29.05
C VAL A 716 -36.79 -10.42 30.20
N GLN A 717 -37.99 -9.84 30.11
CA GLN A 717 -39.02 -10.06 31.10
C GLN A 717 -39.60 -11.47 30.94
N GLN A 718 -39.47 -12.28 32.02
CA GLN A 718 -39.94 -13.65 32.04
C GLN A 718 -41.40 -13.80 32.52
N GLY A 719 -41.81 -12.99 33.49
CA GLY A 719 -43.14 -13.07 34.02
C GLY A 719 -43.46 -11.97 35.03
N ARG A 720 -44.70 -11.92 35.42
CA ARG A 720 -45.23 -11.00 36.45
C ARG A 720 -46.00 -11.76 37.49
N ALA A 721 -45.78 -11.44 38.78
CA ALA A 721 -46.47 -12.02 39.88
C ALA A 721 -47.01 -10.93 40.83
N GLU A 722 -48.22 -11.07 41.29
CA GLU A 722 -48.87 -10.16 42.22
C GLU A 722 -48.74 -10.71 43.65
N VAL A 723 -48.30 -9.86 44.58
CA VAL A 723 -48.20 -10.22 46.02
C VAL A 723 -49.59 -10.16 46.64
N ARG A 724 -50.13 -11.29 47.01
CA ARG A 724 -51.46 -11.44 47.66
C ARG A 724 -51.39 -11.49 49.16
N GLN A 725 -50.29 -12.00 49.73
CA GLN A 725 -50.11 -12.14 51.17
C GLN A 725 -48.65 -12.03 51.57
N VAL A 726 -48.35 -11.39 52.67
CA VAL A 726 -46.95 -11.28 53.18
C VAL A 726 -46.85 -12.09 54.50
N VAL A 727 -45.98 -13.12 54.50
CA VAL A 727 -45.72 -13.97 55.64
C VAL A 727 -44.40 -13.65 56.30
N LYS A 728 -44.36 -13.28 57.54
CA LYS A 728 -43.13 -13.00 58.29
C LYS A 728 -42.63 -14.28 58.98
N ILE A 729 -41.46 -14.74 58.57
CA ILE A 729 -40.81 -15.91 59.14
C ILE A 729 -39.54 -15.46 59.89
N SER A 730 -39.47 -15.70 61.20
CA SER A 730 -38.37 -15.20 62.06
C SER A 730 -36.98 -15.68 61.64
N SER A 731 -36.85 -16.77 60.89
CA SER A 731 -35.58 -17.34 60.43
C SER A 731 -35.14 -16.97 58.98
N VAL A 732 -36.08 -16.45 58.15
CA VAL A 732 -35.83 -16.25 56.71
C VAL A 732 -36.20 -14.84 56.24
N GLY A 733 -36.89 -14.02 57.04
CA GLY A 733 -37.38 -12.73 56.68
C GLY A 733 -38.83 -12.73 56.14
N ASN A 734 -39.18 -11.71 55.37
CA ASN A 734 -40.52 -11.61 54.78
C ASN A 734 -40.59 -12.44 53.48
N ILE A 735 -41.54 -13.37 53.42
CA ILE A 735 -41.85 -14.12 52.19
C ILE A 735 -43.13 -13.59 51.59
N ALA A 736 -43.11 -13.22 50.32
CA ALA A 736 -44.29 -12.81 49.59
C ALA A 736 -45.02 -14.05 49.01
N GLY A 737 -46.24 -14.22 49.41
CA GLY A 737 -47.19 -15.15 48.77
C GLY A 737 -47.74 -14.51 47.49
N CYS A 738 -47.22 -14.90 46.36
CA CYS A 738 -47.48 -14.33 45.06
C CYS A 738 -48.34 -15.26 44.20
N TYR A 739 -49.08 -14.63 43.29
CA TYR A 739 -49.80 -15.32 42.24
C TYR A 739 -49.26 -14.85 40.86
N VAL A 740 -48.80 -15.78 40.01
CA VAL A 740 -48.22 -15.49 38.71
C VAL A 740 -49.30 -15.08 37.71
N LEU A 741 -49.30 -13.80 37.32
CA LEU A 741 -50.28 -13.24 36.40
C LEU A 741 -49.97 -13.57 34.94
N SER A 742 -48.70 -13.50 34.55
CA SER A 742 -48.26 -13.77 33.18
C SER A 742 -46.84 -14.36 33.13
N GLY A 743 -46.58 -15.21 32.11
CA GLY A 743 -45.27 -15.81 31.91
C GLY A 743 -44.90 -16.82 32.99
N LYS A 744 -43.59 -16.89 33.35
CA LYS A 744 -43.07 -17.78 34.39
C LYS A 744 -42.08 -17.04 35.28
N VAL A 745 -41.98 -17.47 36.53
CA VAL A 745 -40.96 -16.95 37.47
C VAL A 745 -39.97 -18.07 37.75
N THR A 746 -38.68 -17.79 37.47
CA THR A 746 -37.62 -18.78 37.75
C THR A 746 -36.76 -18.34 38.95
N ARG A 747 -36.17 -19.30 39.65
CA ARG A 747 -35.38 -19.02 40.85
C ARG A 747 -34.17 -18.12 40.60
N ASN A 748 -33.63 -18.12 39.37
CA ASN A 748 -32.46 -17.34 38.98
C ASN A 748 -32.82 -15.98 38.41
N SER A 749 -34.10 -15.65 38.30
CA SER A 749 -34.55 -14.33 37.80
C SER A 749 -34.32 -13.25 38.85
N LYS A 750 -33.95 -12.08 38.39
CA LYS A 750 -34.05 -10.85 39.20
C LYS A 750 -35.50 -10.37 39.25
N ILE A 751 -35.88 -9.77 40.34
CA ILE A 751 -37.20 -9.21 40.53
C ILE A 751 -37.13 -7.71 40.67
N ARG A 752 -37.97 -7.03 39.88
CA ARG A 752 -38.27 -5.61 40.02
C ARG A 752 -39.58 -5.49 40.77
N VAL A 753 -39.56 -4.83 41.93
CA VAL A 753 -40.73 -4.60 42.76
C VAL A 753 -41.42 -3.32 42.30
N VAL A 754 -42.64 -3.43 41.82
CA VAL A 754 -43.48 -2.33 41.34
C VAL A 754 -44.64 -2.13 42.28
N ARG A 755 -44.79 -0.95 42.86
CA ARG A 755 -45.88 -0.52 43.74
C ARG A 755 -46.57 0.68 43.12
N ASP A 756 -47.91 0.57 42.93
CA ASP A 756 -48.71 1.65 42.34
C ASP A 756 -48.20 2.14 40.97
N GLY A 757 -47.60 1.23 40.19
CA GLY A 757 -46.97 1.54 38.89
C GLY A 757 -45.57 2.16 38.96
N ILE A 758 -44.99 2.31 40.15
CA ILE A 758 -43.63 2.86 40.34
C ILE A 758 -42.70 1.75 40.78
N VAL A 759 -41.54 1.67 40.13
CA VAL A 759 -40.46 0.75 40.51
C VAL A 759 -39.77 1.22 41.79
N ILE A 760 -39.85 0.39 42.83
CA ILE A 760 -39.25 0.70 44.15
C ILE A 760 -37.81 0.21 44.26
N THR A 761 -37.59 -1.01 43.84
CA THR A 761 -36.25 -1.63 43.91
C THR A 761 -36.13 -2.81 42.97
N GLU A 762 -34.92 -3.20 42.72
CA GLU A 762 -34.55 -4.46 42.05
C GLU A 762 -33.77 -5.32 43.03
N ASP A 763 -34.13 -6.59 43.08
CA ASP A 763 -33.51 -7.55 43.99
C ASP A 763 -33.48 -8.96 43.41
N GLU A 764 -32.73 -9.86 44.01
CA GLU A 764 -32.60 -11.24 43.60
C GLU A 764 -33.50 -12.15 44.41
N ILE A 765 -33.99 -13.23 43.80
CA ILE A 765 -34.80 -14.24 44.51
C ILE A 765 -33.88 -15.04 45.42
N SER A 766 -34.07 -14.95 46.75
CA SER A 766 -33.39 -15.79 47.73
C SER A 766 -34.02 -17.19 47.79
N SER A 767 -35.36 -17.28 47.73
CA SER A 767 -36.10 -18.52 47.77
C SER A 767 -37.35 -18.46 46.91
N LEU A 768 -37.61 -19.55 46.15
CA LEU A 768 -38.83 -19.77 45.37
C LEU A 768 -39.48 -21.07 45.81
N ARG A 769 -40.66 -20.99 46.39
CA ARG A 769 -41.38 -22.13 46.95
C ARG A 769 -42.81 -22.27 46.45
N ARG A 770 -43.25 -23.47 46.25
CA ARG A 770 -44.66 -23.79 46.04
C ARG A 770 -45.15 -24.67 47.17
N PHE A 771 -46.09 -24.13 47.96
CA PHE A 771 -46.49 -24.72 49.27
C PHE A 771 -45.31 -24.91 50.22
N LYS A 772 -44.80 -26.13 50.36
CA LYS A 772 -43.65 -26.42 51.25
C LYS A 772 -42.36 -26.82 50.51
N ASP A 773 -42.48 -27.00 49.19
CA ASP A 773 -41.38 -27.51 48.36
C ASP A 773 -40.65 -26.35 47.63
N ASP A 774 -39.32 -26.41 47.60
CA ASP A 774 -38.48 -25.51 46.83
C ASP A 774 -38.57 -25.92 45.36
N VAL A 775 -38.93 -24.99 44.46
CA VAL A 775 -39.11 -25.21 43.02
C VAL A 775 -38.15 -24.35 42.21
N LYS A 776 -37.80 -24.84 41.02
CA LYS A 776 -36.91 -24.12 40.11
C LYS A 776 -37.65 -23.05 39.31
N GLU A 777 -38.89 -23.30 38.95
CA GLU A 777 -39.76 -22.37 38.21
C GLU A 777 -41.22 -22.53 38.58
N VAL A 778 -41.99 -21.47 38.41
CA VAL A 778 -43.43 -21.44 38.57
C VAL A 778 -44.06 -20.80 37.35
N ALA A 779 -45.03 -21.50 36.72
CA ALA A 779 -45.73 -21.04 35.54
C ALA A 779 -46.92 -20.15 35.87
N GLN A 780 -47.52 -19.55 34.87
CA GLN A 780 -48.70 -18.70 34.94
C GLN A 780 -49.88 -19.43 35.65
N ASN A 781 -50.66 -18.71 36.38
CA ASN A 781 -51.85 -19.16 37.13
C ASN A 781 -51.56 -20.07 38.34
N PHE A 782 -50.32 -20.09 38.81
CA PHE A 782 -49.96 -20.79 40.04
C PHE A 782 -49.54 -19.82 41.15
N GLU A 783 -49.77 -20.25 42.36
CA GLU A 783 -49.32 -19.55 43.58
C GLU A 783 -47.92 -20.00 43.96
N CYS A 784 -47.11 -19.04 44.47
CA CYS A 784 -45.77 -19.29 44.93
C CYS A 784 -45.38 -18.37 46.07
N GLY A 785 -44.43 -18.80 46.86
CA GLY A 785 -43.79 -17.97 47.89
C GLY A 785 -42.44 -17.51 47.39
N ILE A 786 -42.22 -16.19 47.27
CA ILE A 786 -40.99 -15.56 46.81
C ILE A 786 -40.34 -14.82 48.00
N GLY A 787 -39.13 -15.17 48.31
CA GLY A 787 -38.27 -14.43 49.23
C GLY A 787 -37.25 -13.62 48.45
N LEU A 788 -37.10 -12.37 48.82
CA LEU A 788 -36.06 -11.45 48.22
C LEU A 788 -34.80 -11.49 49.08
N ALA A 789 -33.65 -11.14 48.48
CA ALA A 789 -32.36 -11.25 49.16
C ALA A 789 -32.10 -10.08 50.11
N LYS A 790 -32.45 -8.85 49.72
CA LYS A 790 -32.14 -7.59 50.44
C LYS A 790 -33.37 -6.82 50.87
N PHE A 791 -34.42 -6.85 50.05
CA PHE A 791 -35.61 -5.99 50.27
C PHE A 791 -36.65 -6.70 51.13
N ASN A 792 -37.00 -6.06 52.27
CA ASN A 792 -37.94 -6.62 53.25
C ASN A 792 -39.29 -5.84 53.38
N ASP A 793 -39.43 -4.66 52.78
CA ASP A 793 -40.66 -3.86 52.84
C ASP A 793 -41.68 -4.25 51.74
N ILE A 794 -41.99 -5.54 51.66
CA ILE A 794 -42.98 -6.07 50.71
C ILE A 794 -44.39 -5.83 51.27
N LYS A 795 -45.31 -5.35 50.41
CA LYS A 795 -46.71 -5.09 50.76
C LYS A 795 -47.66 -5.89 49.85
N GLU A 796 -48.87 -6.10 50.36
CA GLU A 796 -49.91 -6.71 49.58
C GLU A 796 -50.34 -5.76 48.43
N GLY A 797 -50.44 -6.27 47.21
CA GLY A 797 -50.68 -5.50 46.00
C GLY A 797 -49.43 -5.11 45.20
N ASP A 798 -48.24 -5.39 45.73
CA ASP A 798 -46.98 -5.17 44.93
C ASP A 798 -46.93 -6.16 43.75
N ILE A 799 -46.45 -5.67 42.61
CA ILE A 799 -46.25 -6.49 41.44
C ILE A 799 -44.75 -6.80 41.30
N PHE A 800 -44.43 -8.05 41.24
CA PHE A 800 -43.09 -8.56 41.01
C PHE A 800 -42.90 -8.86 39.52
N GLU A 801 -42.03 -8.10 38.86
CA GLU A 801 -41.63 -8.37 37.48
C GLU A 801 -40.33 -9.19 37.50
N ALA A 802 -40.43 -10.42 37.07
CA ALA A 802 -39.29 -11.32 36.97
C ALA A 802 -38.61 -11.09 35.59
N PHE A 803 -37.32 -10.77 35.59
CA PHE A 803 -36.52 -10.60 34.40
C PHE A 803 -35.19 -11.33 34.52
N THR A 804 -34.60 -11.65 33.36
CA THR A 804 -33.28 -12.25 33.28
C THR A 804 -32.45 -11.41 32.32
N ILE A 805 -31.17 -11.24 32.64
CA ILE A 805 -30.23 -10.57 31.76
C ILE A 805 -29.64 -11.63 30.82
N GLU A 806 -29.92 -11.53 29.55
CA GLU A 806 -29.37 -12.41 28.53
C GLU A 806 -28.24 -11.68 27.80
N GLU A 807 -27.13 -12.38 27.62
CA GLU A 807 -26.06 -11.90 26.76
C GLU A 807 -26.45 -12.13 25.30
N TYR A 808 -26.35 -11.10 24.48
CA TYR A 808 -26.48 -11.23 23.04
C TYR A 808 -25.31 -10.48 22.34
N ARG A 809 -24.99 -10.96 21.16
CA ARG A 809 -23.98 -10.38 20.27
C ARG A 809 -24.66 -10.16 18.93
N ASP A 810 -24.68 -8.91 18.46
CA ASP A 810 -25.23 -8.55 17.16
C ASP A 810 -24.32 -8.96 16.01
#